data_4ab8698e0af456abd967a664e0bde4c9
#
_entry.id   4ab8698e0af456abd967a664e0bde4c9
#
_cell.length_a   1.000
_cell.length_b   1.000
_cell.length_c   1.000
_cell.angle_alpha   90.00
_cell.angle_beta   90.00
_cell.angle_gamma   90.00
#
_symmetry.space_group_name_H-M   'P 1'
#
loop_
_entity.id
_entity.type
_entity.pdbx_description
1 polymer ?
#
loop_
_entity_poly.entity_id
_entity_poly.type
_entity_poly.pdbx_seq_one_letter_code
_entity_poly.pdbx_strand_id
1 'polypeptide(L)'
;MYTLQTIAEKIHAHRCAIRSEVFIEHFLTDSRSLMHPQGTLFFAIRTVTGDGHLYIDQLYNHGVRSFVIKDEFDKLTQQYPDANFLEVRDVIRSLQKIAAEWRREFNIPVVGVTGSNGKTIVKEFLYQLLADTYRVVRSPRSYNSQLGVPLSVLKMTSEDQIAIFEAGISQLGEMARIEEVIKPTIGVITNIGSAHQENFSSIAQKVDEKLLLFGGCDRIVYNMDEPEIVAGLQRLGLLSRARGWSRKDPKAHLYVRSIETGRDTTKLNFLVLGIEYSIEIPFTDQASIENVLTCILTMIIINPSLIDHPELFSKLEPVEMRLELIEGNKNNLIINDVYNNDINSLKIALDFQQQRATVADLEPVLILTEIQQSALNERPLYSRVGELIGKYRISKFYGIGKELFAYREFFPTEIGERNFFPSVEAFLSSDIPQQLSQACILIKGARSFHCERISDRLSRKVHETTLEVDLDAVAHNLQYYRSKLPQGTQCIAMVKAQGYGVGAYEVAQKLDQMHVGALAVAVADEGRELRSQGILSPILVMNPEPTAFDSLLEWHLEPVVFSWKLLRALANKIDKQGFDNIGVHIEVDTGMHRLGFRPDEIPELAHFFAQTHLLRARSIFTHLAAADMPEEDAFTHNQLEVFRTTADQFSEIVGYRPLYHALNTAGVERFPQYAFDCVRLGIGLYGISPTMDKHLEPAVRLRTTLLQKSYISGDETIGYGRRGHLTQGGEIGIIPIGYADGYNRRMSCGRGWVVVHGKRCPIVGNVCMDTCMIDLSQCPEAQEGDEVILFGDKEARIEDLARAIDTIPYELIADLAPRVRRVYYQN
;
A
#
# COMPACT_ATOMS: atom_id res chain seq x y z
N MET A 1 27.37 -3.34 -2.98
CA MET A 1 27.26 -1.86 -3.03
C MET A 1 28.49 -1.27 -3.70
N TYR A 2 28.35 -0.18 -4.45
CA TYR A 2 29.44 0.45 -5.17
C TYR A 2 29.78 1.81 -4.56
N THR A 3 31.06 2.20 -4.60
CA THR A 3 31.45 3.59 -4.32
C THR A 3 30.98 4.50 -5.45
N LEU A 4 30.77 5.78 -5.16
CA LEU A 4 30.35 6.76 -6.16
C LEU A 4 31.34 6.86 -7.33
N GLN A 5 32.66 6.72 -7.07
CA GLN A 5 33.69 6.67 -8.11
C GLN A 5 33.49 5.46 -9.04
N THR A 6 33.24 4.27 -8.46
CA THR A 6 32.95 3.05 -9.25
C THR A 6 31.68 3.22 -10.10
N ILE A 7 30.64 3.86 -9.55
CA ILE A 7 29.41 4.15 -10.31
C ILE A 7 29.73 5.10 -11.47
N ALA A 8 30.49 6.17 -11.25
CA ALA A 8 30.86 7.13 -12.30
C ALA A 8 31.55 6.45 -13.49
N GLU A 9 32.45 5.50 -13.22
CA GLU A 9 33.14 4.69 -14.23
C GLU A 9 32.16 3.78 -14.99
N LYS A 10 31.32 3.03 -14.25
CA LYS A 10 30.37 2.07 -14.83
C LYS A 10 29.32 2.76 -15.71
N ILE A 11 28.83 3.94 -15.34
CA ILE A 11 27.86 4.71 -16.13
C ILE A 11 28.50 5.55 -17.23
N HIS A 12 29.84 5.62 -17.27
CA HIS A 12 30.63 6.46 -18.19
C HIS A 12 30.26 7.96 -18.06
N ALA A 13 30.26 8.47 -16.85
CA ALA A 13 30.09 9.90 -16.61
C ALA A 13 31.18 10.68 -17.31
N HIS A 14 30.84 11.68 -18.11
CA HIS A 14 31.83 12.44 -18.89
C HIS A 14 32.39 13.65 -18.11
N ARG A 15 31.71 14.11 -17.08
CA ARG A 15 32.21 15.08 -16.09
C ARG A 15 31.79 14.63 -14.70
N CYS A 16 32.73 14.71 -13.77
CA CYS A 16 32.53 14.31 -12.37
C CYS A 16 33.04 15.38 -11.43
N ALA A 17 32.27 15.76 -10.43
CA ALA A 17 32.67 16.52 -9.29
C ALA A 17 32.39 15.69 -8.04
N ILE A 18 33.35 14.85 -7.63
CA ILE A 18 33.25 14.01 -6.43
C ILE A 18 34.04 14.72 -5.32
N ARG A 19 33.35 15.20 -4.29
CA ARG A 19 33.91 15.93 -3.14
C ARG A 19 34.23 15.03 -1.96
N SER A 20 33.44 13.94 -1.84
CA SER A 20 33.66 12.90 -0.83
C SER A 20 33.35 11.53 -1.45
N GLU A 21 34.15 10.54 -1.09
CA GLU A 21 33.84 9.15 -1.47
C GLU A 21 32.72 8.65 -0.58
N VAL A 22 31.63 8.17 -1.23
CA VAL A 22 30.43 7.69 -0.57
C VAL A 22 30.06 6.34 -1.15
N PHE A 23 29.73 5.37 -0.30
CA PHE A 23 29.07 4.14 -0.72
C PHE A 23 27.60 4.45 -1.02
N ILE A 24 27.14 4.04 -2.19
CA ILE A 24 25.76 4.23 -2.61
C ILE A 24 24.95 2.98 -2.27
N GLU A 25 23.95 3.18 -1.44
CA GLU A 25 23.04 2.14 -0.94
C GLU A 25 21.65 2.27 -1.56
N HIS A 26 21.27 3.49 -1.96
CA HIS A 26 19.95 3.82 -2.44
C HIS A 26 19.99 4.56 -3.77
N PHE A 27 19.12 4.14 -4.71
CA PHE A 27 18.98 4.75 -6.01
C PHE A 27 17.61 5.43 -6.09
N LEU A 28 17.58 6.74 -6.33
CA LEU A 28 16.39 7.56 -6.29
C LEU A 28 16.13 8.23 -7.64
N THR A 29 14.90 8.15 -8.12
CA THR A 29 14.43 8.82 -9.35
C THR A 29 13.25 9.76 -9.13
N ASP A 30 12.60 9.66 -7.96
CA ASP A 30 11.48 10.49 -7.55
C ASP A 30 11.79 11.12 -6.20
N SER A 31 11.86 12.45 -6.14
CA SER A 31 12.20 13.19 -4.92
C SER A 31 11.25 12.94 -3.75
N ARG A 32 10.00 12.55 -4.06
CA ARG A 32 8.96 12.22 -3.08
C ARG A 32 9.23 10.90 -2.35
N SER A 33 10.10 10.05 -2.93
CA SER A 33 10.45 8.74 -2.39
C SER A 33 11.78 8.74 -1.62
N LEU A 34 12.31 9.91 -1.23
CA LEU A 34 13.54 10.01 -0.44
C LEU A 34 13.32 9.49 0.98
N MET A 35 14.12 8.49 1.38
CA MET A 35 14.08 7.90 2.71
C MET A 35 15.37 8.06 3.47
N HIS A 36 16.49 7.78 2.83
CA HIS A 36 17.82 7.83 3.39
C HIS A 36 18.65 8.85 2.62
N PRO A 37 18.80 10.09 3.10
CA PRO A 37 19.59 11.10 2.39
C PRO A 37 21.06 10.68 2.22
N GLN A 38 21.62 10.08 3.27
CA GLN A 38 23.00 9.56 3.24
C GLN A 38 23.05 8.25 2.44
N GLY A 39 24.03 8.13 1.55
CA GLY A 39 24.16 6.96 0.68
C GLY A 39 23.14 6.92 -0.48
N THR A 40 22.33 7.96 -0.69
CA THR A 40 21.42 8.07 -1.82
C THR A 40 22.08 8.77 -3.01
N LEU A 41 21.95 8.13 -4.19
CA LEU A 41 22.27 8.71 -5.49
C LEU A 41 20.97 9.05 -6.23
N PHE A 42 20.72 10.35 -6.44
CA PHE A 42 19.54 10.81 -7.17
C PHE A 42 19.80 10.94 -8.66
N PHE A 43 18.93 10.36 -9.48
CA PHE A 43 18.96 10.48 -10.95
C PHE A 43 17.96 11.55 -11.38
N ALA A 44 18.45 12.72 -11.81
CA ALA A 44 17.65 13.86 -12.25
C ALA A 44 17.09 13.60 -13.68
N ILE A 45 16.00 12.82 -13.74
CA ILE A 45 15.40 12.41 -15.00
C ILE A 45 14.53 13.53 -15.55
N ARG A 46 14.65 13.78 -16.86
CA ARG A 46 13.75 14.67 -17.60
C ARG A 46 12.76 13.85 -18.41
N THR A 47 11.47 14.12 -18.25
CA THR A 47 10.36 13.51 -18.97
C THR A 47 9.57 14.58 -19.73
N VAL A 48 8.58 14.17 -20.52
CA VAL A 48 7.67 15.11 -21.21
C VAL A 48 6.87 15.99 -20.22
N THR A 49 6.60 15.45 -19.02
CA THR A 49 5.74 16.09 -18.00
C THR A 49 6.49 16.64 -16.79
N GLY A 50 7.82 16.43 -16.68
CA GLY A 50 8.59 16.87 -15.52
C GLY A 50 10.10 16.86 -15.75
N ASP A 51 10.81 17.68 -14.94
CA ASP A 51 12.28 17.77 -14.93
C ASP A 51 12.82 17.54 -13.53
N GLY A 52 13.54 16.43 -13.34
CA GLY A 52 14.16 16.05 -12.07
C GLY A 52 15.19 17.06 -11.54
N HIS A 53 15.80 17.88 -12.42
CA HIS A 53 16.77 18.91 -11.98
C HIS A 53 16.13 19.97 -11.08
N LEU A 54 14.83 20.24 -11.22
CA LEU A 54 14.08 21.19 -10.36
C LEU A 54 14.01 20.76 -8.89
N TYR A 55 14.25 19.49 -8.59
CA TYR A 55 14.16 18.94 -7.24
C TYR A 55 15.53 18.81 -6.55
N ILE A 56 16.64 19.16 -7.22
CA ILE A 56 18.00 19.08 -6.65
C ILE A 56 18.12 19.96 -5.42
N ASP A 57 17.62 21.19 -5.45
CA ASP A 57 17.66 22.10 -4.29
C ASP A 57 16.92 21.52 -3.09
N GLN A 58 15.72 21.01 -3.29
CA GLN A 58 14.93 20.36 -2.25
C GLN A 58 15.69 19.15 -1.66
N LEU A 59 16.21 18.26 -2.50
CA LEU A 59 16.92 17.06 -2.07
C LEU A 59 18.22 17.38 -1.35
N TYR A 60 18.95 18.39 -1.81
CA TYR A 60 20.18 18.88 -1.17
C TYR A 60 19.89 19.40 0.25
N ASN A 61 18.82 20.19 0.41
CA ASN A 61 18.37 20.70 1.71
C ASN A 61 17.89 19.58 2.66
N HIS A 62 17.46 18.43 2.11
CA HIS A 62 17.12 17.22 2.86
C HIS A 62 18.32 16.30 3.12
N GLY A 63 19.55 16.70 2.75
CA GLY A 63 20.77 15.99 3.07
C GLY A 63 21.31 15.05 1.98
N VAL A 64 20.66 14.94 0.80
CA VAL A 64 21.23 14.21 -0.34
C VAL A 64 22.46 14.96 -0.85
N ARG A 65 23.52 14.21 -1.11
CA ARG A 65 24.82 14.78 -1.55
C ARG A 65 25.35 14.18 -2.84
N SER A 66 24.62 13.28 -3.52
CA SER A 66 25.08 12.66 -4.76
C SER A 66 24.00 12.69 -5.82
N PHE A 67 24.33 13.21 -7.01
CA PHE A 67 23.38 13.48 -8.09
C PHE A 67 23.93 13.04 -9.44
N VAL A 68 23.09 12.36 -10.25
CA VAL A 68 23.34 12.12 -11.67
C VAL A 68 22.49 13.10 -12.47
N ILE A 69 23.13 13.91 -13.29
CA ILE A 69 22.53 15.01 -14.03
C ILE A 69 22.85 14.91 -15.51
N LYS A 70 22.05 15.60 -16.35
CA LYS A 70 22.29 15.72 -17.78
C LYS A 70 22.89 17.06 -18.15
N ASP A 71 22.43 18.13 -17.49
CA ASP A 71 22.72 19.52 -17.86
C ASP A 71 23.11 20.34 -16.60
N GLU A 72 23.57 21.58 -16.77
CA GLU A 72 23.84 22.59 -15.73
C GLU A 72 24.99 22.25 -14.76
N PHE A 73 25.94 21.40 -15.16
CA PHE A 73 27.04 20.92 -14.30
C PHE A 73 27.79 22.06 -13.59
N ASP A 74 28.27 23.08 -14.34
CA ASP A 74 29.09 24.16 -13.75
C ASP A 74 28.26 25.03 -12.77
N LYS A 75 27.01 25.29 -13.07
CA LYS A 75 26.09 26.03 -12.22
C LYS A 75 25.82 25.26 -10.91
N LEU A 76 25.45 23.97 -11.00
CA LEU A 76 25.10 23.14 -9.86
C LEU A 76 26.31 22.89 -8.94
N THR A 77 27.52 22.65 -9.51
CA THR A 77 28.75 22.45 -8.73
C THR A 77 29.22 23.72 -8.01
N GLN A 78 28.88 24.91 -8.52
CA GLN A 78 29.15 26.19 -7.82
C GLN A 78 28.08 26.46 -6.75
N GLN A 79 26.81 26.15 -7.02
CA GLN A 79 25.72 26.38 -6.10
C GLN A 79 25.74 25.43 -4.88
N TYR A 80 26.22 24.17 -5.08
CA TYR A 80 26.28 23.13 -4.04
C TYR A 80 27.69 22.57 -3.91
N PRO A 81 28.62 23.30 -3.24
CA PRO A 81 30.05 23.01 -3.27
C PRO A 81 30.46 21.72 -2.52
N ASP A 82 29.65 21.20 -1.61
CA ASP A 82 29.86 19.96 -0.86
C ASP A 82 29.10 18.74 -1.46
N ALA A 83 28.35 18.92 -2.54
CA ALA A 83 27.67 17.83 -3.23
C ALA A 83 28.53 17.23 -4.36
N ASN A 84 28.23 15.95 -4.64
CA ASN A 84 28.81 15.18 -5.73
C ASN A 84 27.89 15.24 -6.96
N PHE A 85 28.46 15.52 -8.12
CA PHE A 85 27.71 15.53 -9.38
C PHE A 85 28.39 14.66 -10.43
N LEU A 86 27.60 13.80 -11.07
CA LEU A 86 27.97 12.98 -12.23
C LEU A 86 27.16 13.43 -13.42
N GLU A 87 27.79 14.04 -14.42
CA GLU A 87 27.14 14.47 -15.66
C GLU A 87 27.18 13.36 -16.69
N VAL A 88 26.02 13.00 -17.23
CA VAL A 88 25.85 11.93 -18.23
C VAL A 88 25.03 12.41 -19.42
N ARG A 89 25.18 11.75 -20.57
CA ARG A 89 24.42 12.10 -21.78
C ARG A 89 22.94 11.69 -21.67
N ASP A 90 22.66 10.60 -20.98
CA ASP A 90 21.32 10.03 -20.80
C ASP A 90 21.20 9.42 -19.39
N VAL A 91 20.39 10.06 -18.55
CA VAL A 91 20.21 9.70 -17.13
C VAL A 91 19.53 8.34 -17.01
N ILE A 92 18.50 8.06 -17.87
CA ILE A 92 17.78 6.77 -17.86
C ILE A 92 18.72 5.63 -18.26
N ARG A 93 19.51 5.84 -19.32
CA ARG A 93 20.48 4.85 -19.78
C ARG A 93 21.58 4.59 -18.73
N SER A 94 21.95 5.60 -17.96
CA SER A 94 22.91 5.47 -16.87
C SER A 94 22.35 4.62 -15.71
N LEU A 95 21.07 4.82 -15.36
CA LEU A 95 20.36 3.97 -14.40
C LEU A 95 20.28 2.51 -14.88
N GLN A 96 19.96 2.28 -16.16
CA GLN A 96 19.95 0.94 -16.75
C GLN A 96 21.32 0.27 -16.72
N LYS A 97 22.41 1.00 -17.02
CA LYS A 97 23.76 0.49 -16.97
C LYS A 97 24.17 0.03 -15.57
N ILE A 98 23.92 0.86 -14.54
CA ILE A 98 24.29 0.48 -13.19
C ILE A 98 23.48 -0.74 -12.70
N ALA A 99 22.20 -0.83 -13.07
CA ALA A 99 21.37 -1.98 -12.77
C ALA A 99 21.84 -3.26 -13.50
N ALA A 100 22.27 -3.14 -14.78
CA ALA A 100 22.83 -4.25 -15.53
C ALA A 100 24.15 -4.76 -14.92
N GLU A 101 25.02 -3.85 -14.45
CA GLU A 101 26.25 -4.22 -13.74
C GLU A 101 25.93 -4.89 -12.40
N TRP A 102 24.97 -4.33 -11.64
CA TRP A 102 24.53 -4.92 -10.38
C TRP A 102 23.97 -6.33 -10.58
N ARG A 103 23.13 -6.55 -11.61
CA ARG A 103 22.58 -7.86 -11.95
C ARG A 103 23.67 -8.93 -12.19
N ARG A 104 24.82 -8.55 -12.74
CA ARG A 104 25.93 -9.48 -13.03
C ARG A 104 26.64 -10.06 -11.80
N GLU A 105 26.47 -9.40 -10.64
CA GLU A 105 27.05 -9.90 -9.38
C GLU A 105 26.31 -11.15 -8.85
N PHE A 106 25.11 -11.46 -9.40
CA PHE A 106 24.26 -12.55 -8.89
C PHE A 106 24.17 -13.70 -9.88
N ASN A 107 24.51 -14.89 -9.40
CA ASN A 107 24.39 -16.14 -10.17
C ASN A 107 23.22 -17.01 -9.66
N ILE A 108 22.00 -16.47 -9.73
CA ILE A 108 20.75 -17.10 -9.33
C ILE A 108 19.81 -17.24 -10.53
N PRO A 109 18.81 -18.16 -10.50
CA PRO A 109 17.75 -18.20 -11.49
C PRO A 109 16.99 -16.86 -11.53
N VAL A 110 16.84 -16.30 -12.75
CA VAL A 110 16.10 -15.08 -12.97
C VAL A 110 15.01 -15.33 -14.00
N VAL A 111 13.77 -15.15 -13.57
CA VAL A 111 12.59 -15.29 -14.42
C VAL A 111 12.23 -13.93 -15.00
N GLY A 112 12.27 -13.83 -16.34
CA GLY A 112 11.81 -12.65 -17.07
C GLY A 112 10.42 -12.89 -17.64
N VAL A 113 9.41 -12.15 -17.18
CA VAL A 113 8.02 -12.32 -17.59
C VAL A 113 7.61 -11.19 -18.56
N THR A 114 7.18 -11.54 -19.78
CA THR A 114 6.62 -10.59 -20.74
C THR A 114 5.31 -11.10 -21.34
N GLY A 115 4.65 -10.27 -22.12
CA GLY A 115 3.37 -10.53 -22.77
C GLY A 115 2.51 -9.28 -22.86
N SER A 116 1.30 -9.40 -23.38
CA SER A 116 0.34 -8.29 -23.41
C SER A 116 -0.41 -8.21 -22.08
N ASN A 117 -1.09 -9.28 -21.66
CA ASN A 117 -1.84 -9.39 -20.43
C ASN A 117 -1.29 -10.52 -19.55
N GLY A 118 -1.64 -10.56 -18.25
CA GLY A 118 -1.27 -11.62 -17.32
C GLY A 118 0.14 -11.56 -16.71
N LYS A 119 1.03 -10.66 -17.15
CA LYS A 119 2.40 -10.54 -16.65
C LYS A 119 2.49 -10.42 -15.12
N THR A 120 1.76 -9.47 -14.56
CA THR A 120 1.74 -9.22 -13.11
C THR A 120 1.12 -10.41 -12.36
N ILE A 121 0.08 -11.01 -12.91
CA ILE A 121 -0.58 -12.21 -12.32
C ILE A 121 0.42 -13.36 -12.25
N VAL A 122 1.08 -13.68 -13.37
CA VAL A 122 2.08 -14.76 -13.43
C VAL A 122 3.24 -14.48 -12.47
N LYS A 123 3.73 -13.23 -12.39
CA LYS A 123 4.77 -12.84 -11.43
C LYS A 123 4.34 -13.07 -9.97
N GLU A 124 3.13 -12.63 -9.60
CA GLU A 124 2.63 -12.80 -8.23
C GLU A 124 2.30 -14.26 -7.90
N PHE A 125 1.71 -15.01 -8.82
CA PHE A 125 1.47 -16.44 -8.62
C PHE A 125 2.78 -17.22 -8.47
N LEU A 126 3.79 -16.95 -9.29
CA LEU A 126 5.11 -17.56 -9.13
C LEU A 126 5.73 -17.21 -7.77
N TYR A 127 5.57 -15.97 -7.32
CA TYR A 127 6.03 -15.59 -6.00
C TYR A 127 5.31 -16.39 -4.90
N GLN A 128 3.99 -16.49 -4.93
CA GLN A 128 3.21 -17.26 -3.95
C GLN A 128 3.60 -18.75 -3.93
N LEU A 129 3.87 -19.33 -5.10
CA LEU A 129 4.27 -20.75 -5.21
C LEU A 129 5.71 -21.03 -4.76
N LEU A 130 6.60 -20.02 -4.75
CA LEU A 130 8.02 -20.20 -4.49
C LEU A 130 8.48 -19.64 -3.14
N ALA A 131 7.76 -18.66 -2.58
CA ALA A 131 8.19 -17.88 -1.41
C ALA A 131 8.29 -18.71 -0.11
N ASP A 132 7.53 -19.82 0.01
CA ASP A 132 7.63 -20.72 1.17
C ASP A 132 8.93 -21.55 1.16
N THR A 133 9.55 -21.71 -0.03
CA THR A 133 10.75 -22.56 -0.21
C THR A 133 12.02 -21.73 -0.46
N TYR A 134 11.88 -20.56 -1.08
CA TYR A 134 13.00 -19.73 -1.53
C TYR A 134 12.82 -18.27 -1.09
N ARG A 135 13.95 -17.59 -0.85
CA ARG A 135 13.94 -16.14 -0.78
C ARG A 135 13.86 -15.57 -2.19
N VAL A 136 12.72 -14.93 -2.50
CA VAL A 136 12.39 -14.47 -3.84
C VAL A 136 12.34 -12.95 -3.89
N VAL A 137 13.17 -12.33 -4.72
CA VAL A 137 13.03 -10.91 -5.09
C VAL A 137 12.18 -10.77 -6.34
N ARG A 138 11.26 -9.80 -6.36
CA ARG A 138 10.41 -9.53 -7.52
C ARG A 138 10.19 -8.06 -7.80
N SER A 139 9.75 -7.75 -9.03
CA SER A 139 9.30 -6.38 -9.37
C SER A 139 8.17 -5.94 -8.44
N PRO A 140 8.29 -4.80 -7.73
CA PRO A 140 7.19 -4.25 -6.96
C PRO A 140 6.04 -3.86 -7.88
N ARG A 141 4.80 -4.18 -7.52
CA ARG A 141 3.62 -3.86 -8.33
C ARG A 141 3.84 -4.18 -9.81
N SER A 142 3.64 -3.22 -10.74
CA SER A 142 3.88 -3.37 -12.18
C SER A 142 5.09 -2.55 -12.64
N TYR A 143 6.22 -2.61 -11.92
CA TYR A 143 7.48 -1.95 -12.29
C TYR A 143 8.13 -2.67 -13.49
N ASN A 144 7.54 -2.48 -14.68
CA ASN A 144 7.89 -3.19 -15.90
C ASN A 144 8.44 -2.27 -17.02
N SER A 145 8.56 -0.95 -16.76
CA SER A 145 9.00 0.06 -17.73
C SER A 145 10.52 0.22 -17.76
N GLN A 146 11.01 1.09 -18.67
CA GLN A 146 12.43 1.48 -18.80
C GLN A 146 13.05 2.04 -17.50
N LEU A 147 12.22 2.52 -16.57
CA LEU A 147 12.63 3.01 -15.23
C LEU A 147 12.35 1.97 -14.14
N GLY A 148 11.20 1.33 -14.19
CA GLY A 148 10.77 0.39 -13.14
C GLY A 148 11.61 -0.88 -13.07
N VAL A 149 12.04 -1.40 -14.23
CA VAL A 149 12.89 -2.60 -14.30
C VAL A 149 14.26 -2.39 -13.65
N PRO A 150 15.03 -1.34 -13.97
CA PRO A 150 16.30 -1.07 -13.30
C PRO A 150 16.14 -0.93 -11.77
N LEU A 151 15.13 -0.20 -11.31
CA LEU A 151 14.88 -0.04 -9.88
C LEU A 151 14.50 -1.36 -9.20
N SER A 152 13.85 -2.28 -9.92
CA SER A 152 13.54 -3.63 -9.40
C SER A 152 14.80 -4.49 -9.27
N VAL A 153 15.67 -4.46 -10.26
CA VAL A 153 16.94 -5.23 -10.28
C VAL A 153 17.89 -4.73 -9.20
N LEU A 154 17.96 -3.42 -8.95
CA LEU A 154 18.80 -2.83 -7.89
C LEU A 154 18.36 -3.21 -6.47
N LYS A 155 17.21 -3.87 -6.29
CA LYS A 155 16.77 -4.43 -5.01
C LYS A 155 17.35 -5.82 -4.70
N MET A 156 18.03 -6.46 -5.66
CA MET A 156 18.64 -7.77 -5.45
C MET A 156 19.72 -7.69 -4.36
N THR A 157 19.73 -8.70 -3.49
CA THR A 157 20.69 -8.87 -2.40
C THR A 157 21.38 -10.23 -2.49
N SER A 158 22.48 -10.43 -1.76
CA SER A 158 23.20 -11.71 -1.71
C SER A 158 22.39 -12.86 -1.08
N GLU A 159 21.29 -12.57 -0.44
CA GLU A 159 20.42 -13.55 0.21
C GLU A 159 19.34 -14.08 -0.73
N ASP A 160 19.09 -13.39 -1.84
CA ASP A 160 18.06 -13.81 -2.78
C ASP A 160 18.49 -15.07 -3.55
N GLN A 161 17.57 -16.02 -3.66
CA GLN A 161 17.80 -17.31 -4.30
C GLN A 161 17.14 -17.40 -5.68
N ILE A 162 16.09 -16.61 -5.91
CA ILE A 162 15.35 -16.51 -7.16
C ILE A 162 14.94 -15.05 -7.37
N ALA A 163 14.97 -14.59 -8.63
CA ALA A 163 14.45 -13.28 -9.00
C ALA A 163 13.34 -13.41 -10.06
N ILE A 164 12.28 -12.59 -9.95
CA ILE A 164 11.17 -12.58 -10.90
C ILE A 164 10.92 -11.14 -11.33
N PHE A 165 11.23 -10.81 -12.60
CA PHE A 165 11.07 -9.45 -13.13
C PHE A 165 10.06 -9.41 -14.27
N GLU A 166 9.19 -8.41 -14.23
CA GLU A 166 8.20 -8.13 -15.26
C GLU A 166 8.79 -7.16 -16.30
N ALA A 167 8.69 -7.49 -17.60
CA ALA A 167 9.17 -6.69 -18.72
C ALA A 167 8.01 -6.23 -19.62
N GLY A 168 7.76 -4.92 -19.63
CA GLY A 168 6.79 -4.24 -20.47
C GLY A 168 7.46 -3.32 -21.49
N ILE A 169 6.90 -3.24 -22.69
CA ILE A 169 7.35 -2.34 -23.74
C ILE A 169 6.17 -1.61 -24.37
N SER A 170 6.41 -0.39 -24.79
CA SER A 170 5.49 0.44 -25.57
C SER A 170 6.00 0.77 -26.96
N GLN A 171 7.31 0.70 -27.20
CA GLN A 171 7.95 1.08 -28.47
C GLN A 171 8.99 0.03 -28.90
N LEU A 172 9.36 0.08 -30.20
CA LEU A 172 10.45 -0.72 -30.75
C LEU A 172 11.81 -0.34 -30.13
N GLY A 173 12.65 -1.36 -29.92
CA GLY A 173 13.99 -1.21 -29.35
C GLY A 173 14.04 -1.04 -27.84
N GLU A 174 12.89 -1.08 -27.16
CA GLU A 174 12.84 -1.01 -25.70
C GLU A 174 13.20 -2.34 -25.04
N MET A 175 12.81 -3.47 -25.65
CA MET A 175 13.02 -4.78 -25.02
C MET A 175 14.50 -5.17 -24.98
N ALA A 176 15.29 -4.82 -25.96
CA ALA A 176 16.72 -5.09 -25.94
C ALA A 176 17.45 -4.38 -24.77
N ARG A 177 16.99 -3.18 -24.40
CA ARG A 177 17.52 -2.45 -23.23
C ARG A 177 17.11 -3.08 -21.91
N ILE A 178 15.89 -3.61 -21.84
CA ILE A 178 15.37 -4.32 -20.66
C ILE A 178 16.08 -5.68 -20.50
N GLU A 179 16.33 -6.37 -21.61
CA GLU A 179 17.09 -7.64 -21.60
C GLU A 179 18.48 -7.47 -21.02
N GLU A 180 19.21 -6.42 -21.43
CA GLU A 180 20.55 -6.11 -20.88
C GLU A 180 20.51 -5.95 -19.33
N VAL A 181 19.41 -5.40 -18.79
CA VAL A 181 19.23 -5.14 -17.36
C VAL A 181 18.85 -6.41 -16.61
N ILE A 182 17.86 -7.16 -17.09
CA ILE A 182 17.32 -8.35 -16.40
C ILE A 182 18.25 -9.55 -16.58
N LYS A 183 18.76 -9.79 -17.81
CA LYS A 183 19.48 -11.01 -18.22
C LYS A 183 18.83 -12.26 -17.68
N PRO A 184 17.59 -12.57 -18.10
CA PRO A 184 16.85 -13.68 -17.55
C PRO A 184 17.49 -15.03 -17.95
N THR A 185 17.48 -15.99 -17.04
CA THR A 185 17.85 -17.38 -17.31
C THR A 185 16.64 -18.22 -17.74
N ILE A 186 15.44 -17.82 -17.27
CA ILE A 186 14.15 -18.41 -17.62
C ILE A 186 13.26 -17.31 -18.20
N GLY A 187 12.80 -17.51 -19.42
CA GLY A 187 11.84 -16.62 -20.09
C GLY A 187 10.41 -17.13 -19.92
N VAL A 188 9.47 -16.23 -19.68
CA VAL A 188 8.04 -16.54 -19.63
C VAL A 188 7.29 -15.58 -20.51
N ILE A 189 6.58 -16.07 -21.53
CA ILE A 189 5.66 -15.27 -22.32
C ILE A 189 4.23 -15.70 -22.04
N THR A 190 3.40 -14.73 -21.58
CA THR A 190 2.01 -15.02 -21.22
C THR A 190 1.13 -15.13 -22.46
N ASN A 191 0.67 -14.02 -23.01
CA ASN A 191 -0.14 -13.97 -24.23
C ASN A 191 0.19 -12.75 -25.07
N ILE A 192 -0.30 -12.70 -26.31
CA ILE A 192 -0.17 -11.57 -27.22
C ILE A 192 -1.57 -11.01 -27.54
N GLY A 193 -1.79 -9.78 -27.13
CA GLY A 193 -3.03 -9.04 -27.37
C GLY A 193 -2.81 -7.72 -28.10
N SER A 194 -3.85 -6.91 -28.27
CA SER A 194 -3.82 -5.64 -29.02
C SER A 194 -3.24 -4.45 -28.25
N ALA A 195 -2.91 -4.57 -26.96
CA ALA A 195 -2.34 -3.47 -26.18
C ALA A 195 -1.06 -2.91 -26.82
N HIS A 196 -0.95 -1.57 -26.97
CA HIS A 196 0.17 -0.88 -27.61
C HIS A 196 0.41 -1.26 -29.09
N GLN A 197 -0.60 -1.79 -29.79
CA GLN A 197 -0.46 -2.18 -31.19
C GLN A 197 -0.16 -0.99 -32.13
N GLU A 198 -0.52 0.24 -31.71
CA GLU A 198 -0.29 1.49 -32.45
C GLU A 198 1.18 1.75 -32.76
N ASN A 199 2.08 1.25 -31.92
CA ASN A 199 3.53 1.47 -32.06
C ASN A 199 4.25 0.35 -32.84
N PHE A 200 3.49 -0.64 -33.37
CA PHE A 200 4.02 -1.79 -34.10
C PHE A 200 3.31 -1.95 -35.46
N SER A 201 4.08 -2.18 -36.52
CA SER A 201 3.54 -2.35 -37.87
C SER A 201 2.72 -3.65 -38.05
N SER A 202 2.96 -4.66 -37.21
CA SER A 202 2.25 -5.95 -37.24
C SER A 202 2.32 -6.67 -35.88
N ILE A 203 1.43 -7.65 -35.66
CA ILE A 203 1.49 -8.56 -34.51
C ILE A 203 2.82 -9.33 -34.52
N ALA A 204 3.29 -9.77 -35.67
CA ALA A 204 4.57 -10.49 -35.78
C ALA A 204 5.74 -9.63 -35.28
N GLN A 205 5.82 -8.36 -35.65
CA GLN A 205 6.86 -7.43 -35.19
C GLN A 205 6.80 -7.25 -33.65
N LYS A 206 5.59 -7.13 -33.08
CA LYS A 206 5.39 -7.00 -31.65
C LYS A 206 5.82 -8.27 -30.88
N VAL A 207 5.52 -9.45 -31.43
CA VAL A 207 5.96 -10.73 -30.88
C VAL A 207 7.48 -10.80 -30.90
N ASP A 208 8.09 -10.52 -32.02
CA ASP A 208 9.55 -10.57 -32.19
C ASP A 208 10.25 -9.61 -31.24
N GLU A 209 9.74 -8.37 -31.08
CA GLU A 209 10.28 -7.41 -30.09
C GLU A 209 10.19 -7.94 -28.65
N LYS A 210 9.06 -8.55 -28.27
CA LYS A 210 8.91 -9.13 -26.90
C LYS A 210 9.84 -10.33 -26.68
N LEU A 211 10.03 -11.17 -27.69
CA LEU A 211 10.90 -12.33 -27.63
C LEU A 211 12.40 -11.98 -27.54
N LEU A 212 12.80 -10.73 -27.84
CA LEU A 212 14.19 -10.28 -27.62
C LEU A 212 14.61 -10.42 -26.15
N LEU A 213 13.68 -10.35 -25.21
CA LEU A 213 13.95 -10.61 -23.79
C LEU A 213 14.61 -11.98 -23.54
N PHE A 214 14.38 -12.94 -24.42
CA PHE A 214 14.75 -14.35 -24.20
C PHE A 214 16.01 -14.78 -24.97
N GLY A 215 16.72 -13.83 -25.56
CA GLY A 215 17.94 -14.13 -26.33
C GLY A 215 18.98 -14.95 -25.54
N GLY A 216 19.14 -14.65 -24.25
CA GLY A 216 20.06 -15.31 -23.32
C GLY A 216 19.46 -16.42 -22.45
N CYS A 217 18.16 -16.71 -22.52
CA CYS A 217 17.51 -17.69 -21.63
C CYS A 217 17.91 -19.14 -21.93
N ASP A 218 18.08 -19.94 -20.87
CA ASP A 218 18.28 -21.39 -20.97
C ASP A 218 16.97 -22.11 -21.28
N ARG A 219 15.86 -21.62 -20.77
CA ARG A 219 14.51 -22.18 -20.95
C ARG A 219 13.50 -21.03 -21.18
N ILE A 220 12.49 -21.31 -22.00
CA ILE A 220 11.42 -20.35 -22.34
C ILE A 220 10.08 -21.07 -22.19
N VAL A 221 9.21 -20.53 -21.34
CA VAL A 221 7.85 -21.06 -21.09
C VAL A 221 6.84 -20.30 -21.94
N TYR A 222 5.95 -21.02 -22.62
CA TYR A 222 4.93 -20.44 -23.48
C TYR A 222 3.71 -21.35 -23.65
N ASN A 223 2.61 -20.77 -24.13
CA ASN A 223 1.43 -21.51 -24.59
C ASN A 223 1.63 -21.96 -26.03
N MET A 224 1.64 -23.29 -26.28
CA MET A 224 1.77 -23.88 -27.63
C MET A 224 0.52 -23.65 -28.48
N ASP A 225 -0.62 -23.36 -27.88
CA ASP A 225 -1.88 -23.14 -28.60
C ASP A 225 -1.97 -21.71 -29.19
N GLU A 226 -0.93 -20.87 -28.97
CA GLU A 226 -0.81 -19.49 -29.52
C GLU A 226 0.11 -19.48 -30.75
N PRO A 227 -0.45 -19.52 -31.99
CA PRO A 227 0.33 -19.70 -33.22
C PRO A 227 1.31 -18.54 -33.50
N GLU A 228 0.98 -17.31 -33.08
CA GLU A 228 1.83 -16.13 -33.23
C GLU A 228 3.12 -16.24 -32.40
N ILE A 229 3.02 -16.77 -31.19
CA ILE A 229 4.18 -17.02 -30.30
C ILE A 229 5.05 -18.13 -30.88
N VAL A 230 4.43 -19.23 -31.32
CA VAL A 230 5.15 -20.35 -31.96
C VAL A 230 5.92 -19.87 -33.18
N ALA A 231 5.27 -19.11 -34.08
CA ALA A 231 5.90 -18.57 -35.25
C ALA A 231 7.06 -17.61 -34.93
N GLY A 232 6.91 -16.78 -33.90
CA GLY A 232 7.97 -15.88 -33.41
C GLY A 232 9.18 -16.65 -32.86
N LEU A 233 8.95 -17.63 -32.00
CA LEU A 233 10.01 -18.51 -31.47
C LEU A 233 10.77 -19.22 -32.60
N GLN A 234 10.06 -19.64 -33.64
CA GLN A 234 10.67 -20.27 -34.84
C GLN A 234 11.52 -19.30 -35.64
N ARG A 235 11.00 -18.10 -35.93
CA ARG A 235 11.75 -17.04 -36.67
C ARG A 235 13.04 -16.64 -35.97
N LEU A 236 13.03 -16.58 -34.62
CA LEU A 236 14.19 -16.19 -33.82
C LEU A 236 15.09 -17.38 -33.40
N GLY A 237 14.78 -18.62 -33.85
CA GLY A 237 15.57 -19.81 -33.54
C GLY A 237 15.52 -20.25 -32.05
N LEU A 238 14.47 -19.87 -31.31
CA LEU A 238 14.36 -20.08 -29.88
C LEU A 238 13.65 -21.40 -29.48
N LEU A 239 13.04 -22.12 -30.43
CA LEU A 239 12.24 -23.33 -30.18
C LEU A 239 12.98 -24.43 -29.43
N SER A 240 14.28 -24.61 -29.66
CA SER A 240 15.06 -25.67 -28.98
C SER A 240 15.12 -25.52 -27.45
N ARG A 241 15.03 -24.27 -26.99
CA ARG A 241 15.03 -23.89 -25.57
C ARG A 241 13.61 -23.73 -25.01
N ALA A 242 12.60 -23.75 -25.87
CA ALA A 242 11.21 -23.50 -25.49
C ALA A 242 10.58 -24.76 -24.85
N ARG A 243 9.76 -24.53 -23.84
CA ARG A 243 8.96 -25.53 -23.11
C ARG A 243 7.52 -25.04 -23.10
N GLY A 244 6.65 -25.79 -23.81
CA GLY A 244 5.27 -25.38 -24.00
C GLY A 244 4.30 -26.21 -23.18
N TRP A 245 3.22 -25.57 -22.76
CA TRP A 245 2.01 -26.26 -22.34
C TRP A 245 0.94 -26.15 -23.42
N SER A 246 0.03 -27.14 -23.48
CA SER A 246 -1.04 -27.19 -24.48
C SER A 246 -2.26 -27.92 -23.95
N ARG A 247 -3.43 -27.51 -24.43
CA ARG A 247 -4.70 -28.25 -24.29
C ARG A 247 -5.00 -29.13 -25.49
N LYS A 248 -4.28 -28.95 -26.59
CA LYS A 248 -4.56 -29.58 -27.88
C LYS A 248 -3.53 -30.63 -28.28
N ASP A 249 -2.26 -30.34 -28.00
CA ASP A 249 -1.16 -31.19 -28.45
C ASP A 249 -0.62 -32.06 -27.30
N PRO A 250 -0.84 -33.40 -27.32
CA PRO A 250 -0.32 -34.32 -26.30
C PRO A 250 1.20 -34.41 -26.23
N LYS A 251 1.94 -33.86 -27.21
CA LYS A 251 3.41 -33.80 -27.21
C LYS A 251 3.97 -32.62 -26.43
N ALA A 252 3.11 -31.75 -25.88
CA ALA A 252 3.53 -30.64 -25.03
C ALA A 252 4.27 -31.14 -23.79
N HIS A 253 5.17 -30.33 -23.25
CA HIS A 253 5.88 -30.64 -22.00
C HIS A 253 4.93 -30.75 -20.82
N LEU A 254 3.87 -29.93 -20.81
CA LEU A 254 2.70 -30.04 -19.95
C LEU A 254 1.46 -30.11 -20.84
N TYR A 255 0.79 -31.28 -20.83
CA TYR A 255 -0.43 -31.50 -21.59
C TYR A 255 -1.65 -31.54 -20.67
N VAL A 256 -2.60 -30.66 -20.88
CA VAL A 256 -3.84 -30.59 -20.08
C VAL A 256 -4.84 -31.62 -20.61
N ARG A 257 -5.17 -32.62 -19.79
CA ARG A 257 -6.15 -33.68 -20.10
C ARG A 257 -7.60 -33.23 -19.92
N SER A 258 -7.87 -32.63 -18.76
CA SER A 258 -9.21 -32.10 -18.45
C SER A 258 -9.14 -30.92 -17.50
N ILE A 259 -10.12 -30.05 -17.60
CA ILE A 259 -10.38 -28.91 -16.72
C ILE A 259 -11.80 -29.07 -16.21
N GLU A 260 -11.97 -29.28 -14.92
CA GLU A 260 -13.24 -29.46 -14.25
C GLU A 260 -13.52 -28.23 -13.39
N THR A 261 -14.29 -27.28 -13.93
CA THR A 261 -14.62 -26.02 -13.24
C THR A 261 -15.85 -26.23 -12.35
N GLY A 262 -15.65 -26.06 -11.04
CA GLY A 262 -16.73 -26.02 -10.03
C GLY A 262 -17.28 -24.61 -9.84
N ARG A 263 -17.95 -24.38 -8.70
CA ARG A 263 -18.50 -23.07 -8.34
C ARG A 263 -17.38 -22.07 -8.00
N ASP A 264 -16.43 -22.47 -7.17
CA ASP A 264 -15.41 -21.59 -6.62
C ASP A 264 -13.98 -22.08 -6.90
N THR A 265 -13.80 -23.33 -7.31
CA THR A 265 -12.51 -23.95 -7.61
C THR A 265 -12.52 -24.64 -8.97
N THR A 266 -11.34 -24.87 -9.52
CA THR A 266 -11.12 -25.65 -10.74
C THR A 266 -10.09 -26.75 -10.48
N LYS A 267 -10.46 -27.98 -10.84
CA LYS A 267 -9.55 -29.13 -10.85
C LYS A 267 -8.86 -29.25 -12.21
N LEU A 268 -7.56 -29.26 -12.20
CA LEU A 268 -6.71 -29.40 -13.39
C LEU A 268 -6.07 -30.78 -13.39
N ASN A 269 -6.36 -31.60 -14.42
CA ASN A 269 -5.71 -32.89 -14.65
C ASN A 269 -4.78 -32.73 -15.86
N PHE A 270 -3.49 -33.01 -15.69
CA PHE A 270 -2.49 -32.80 -16.75
C PHE A 270 -1.34 -33.80 -16.67
N LEU A 271 -0.63 -33.96 -17.77
CA LEU A 271 0.57 -34.74 -17.89
C LEU A 271 1.81 -33.88 -17.97
N VAL A 272 2.84 -34.19 -17.20
CA VAL A 272 4.18 -33.61 -17.34
C VAL A 272 5.14 -34.76 -17.64
N LEU A 273 5.75 -34.71 -18.83
CA LEU A 273 6.67 -35.80 -19.29
C LEU A 273 6.07 -37.20 -19.15
N GLY A 274 4.77 -37.35 -19.33
CA GLY A 274 4.05 -38.64 -19.24
C GLY A 274 3.57 -39.03 -17.84
N ILE A 275 3.90 -38.26 -16.79
CA ILE A 275 3.42 -38.48 -15.43
C ILE A 275 2.15 -37.64 -15.23
N GLU A 276 1.12 -38.28 -14.66
CA GLU A 276 -0.18 -37.63 -14.42
C GLU A 276 -0.21 -36.93 -13.08
N TYR A 277 -0.71 -35.67 -13.10
CA TYR A 277 -0.91 -34.85 -11.93
C TYR A 277 -2.32 -34.30 -11.88
N SER A 278 -2.83 -34.10 -10.67
CA SER A 278 -4.12 -33.49 -10.42
C SER A 278 -3.97 -32.46 -9.32
N ILE A 279 -4.35 -31.21 -9.60
CA ILE A 279 -4.31 -30.10 -8.64
C ILE A 279 -5.64 -29.37 -8.63
N GLU A 280 -5.95 -28.71 -7.53
CA GLU A 280 -7.10 -27.83 -7.38
C GLU A 280 -6.64 -26.40 -7.17
N ILE A 281 -7.28 -25.44 -7.88
CA ILE A 281 -6.95 -24.02 -7.83
C ILE A 281 -8.22 -23.20 -7.48
N PRO A 282 -8.10 -22.08 -6.75
CA PRO A 282 -9.24 -21.25 -6.34
C PRO A 282 -9.66 -20.24 -7.43
N PHE A 283 -9.55 -20.64 -8.71
CA PHE A 283 -9.92 -19.81 -9.86
C PHE A 283 -10.79 -20.61 -10.82
N THR A 284 -11.74 -19.93 -11.46
CA THR A 284 -12.65 -20.57 -12.40
C THR A 284 -12.65 -19.91 -13.79
N ASP A 285 -11.96 -18.76 -13.93
CA ASP A 285 -11.85 -18.06 -15.20
C ASP A 285 -10.69 -18.59 -16.04
N GLN A 286 -10.87 -18.53 -17.36
CA GLN A 286 -9.92 -19.06 -18.32
C GLN A 286 -8.54 -18.38 -18.23
N ALA A 287 -8.50 -17.06 -18.02
CA ALA A 287 -7.24 -16.31 -17.99
C ALA A 287 -6.38 -16.69 -16.77
N SER A 288 -7.00 -16.83 -15.58
CA SER A 288 -6.31 -17.31 -14.38
C SER A 288 -5.84 -18.75 -14.53
N ILE A 289 -6.65 -19.64 -15.12
CA ILE A 289 -6.25 -21.02 -15.41
C ILE A 289 -5.01 -21.08 -16.33
N GLU A 290 -4.98 -20.30 -17.40
CA GLU A 290 -3.83 -20.23 -18.33
C GLU A 290 -2.57 -19.64 -17.66
N ASN A 291 -2.74 -18.62 -16.81
CA ASN A 291 -1.65 -18.09 -16.02
C ASN A 291 -1.09 -19.11 -15.02
N VAL A 292 -1.96 -19.89 -14.36
CA VAL A 292 -1.53 -20.99 -13.45
C VAL A 292 -0.81 -22.10 -14.22
N LEU A 293 -1.29 -22.53 -15.39
CA LEU A 293 -0.60 -23.52 -16.24
C LEU A 293 0.83 -23.04 -16.62
N THR A 294 0.96 -21.76 -16.94
CA THR A 294 2.26 -21.12 -17.20
C THR A 294 3.15 -21.14 -15.95
N CYS A 295 2.58 -20.87 -14.77
CA CYS A 295 3.29 -20.90 -13.49
C CYS A 295 3.73 -22.33 -13.12
N ILE A 296 2.87 -23.34 -13.30
CA ILE A 296 3.21 -24.76 -13.06
C ILE A 296 4.44 -25.16 -13.86
N LEU A 297 4.44 -24.92 -15.17
CA LEU A 297 5.56 -25.30 -16.02
C LEU A 297 6.84 -24.52 -15.66
N THR A 298 6.72 -23.23 -15.29
CA THR A 298 7.87 -22.42 -14.84
C THR A 298 8.42 -22.95 -13.50
N MET A 299 7.56 -23.25 -12.56
CA MET A 299 7.92 -23.82 -11.25
C MET A 299 8.64 -25.18 -11.39
N ILE A 300 8.14 -26.06 -12.26
CA ILE A 300 8.77 -27.37 -12.55
C ILE A 300 10.18 -27.18 -13.14
N ILE A 301 10.40 -26.17 -13.96
CA ILE A 301 11.73 -25.86 -14.51
C ILE A 301 12.69 -25.41 -13.40
N ILE A 302 12.21 -24.67 -12.41
CA ILE A 302 12.99 -24.19 -11.26
C ILE A 302 13.25 -25.33 -10.29
N ASN A 303 12.19 -26.02 -9.88
CA ASN A 303 12.27 -27.14 -8.94
C ASN A 303 11.13 -28.16 -9.21
N PRO A 304 11.42 -29.28 -9.85
CA PRO A 304 10.41 -30.31 -10.17
C PRO A 304 9.68 -30.88 -8.96
N SER A 305 10.30 -30.93 -7.78
CA SER A 305 9.69 -31.56 -6.58
C SER A 305 8.50 -30.75 -6.03
N LEU A 306 8.38 -29.45 -6.38
CA LEU A 306 7.28 -28.61 -5.89
C LEU A 306 5.91 -29.04 -6.45
N ILE A 307 5.85 -29.77 -7.57
CA ILE A 307 4.59 -30.26 -8.13
C ILE A 307 3.95 -31.36 -7.25
N ASP A 308 4.73 -32.00 -6.39
CA ASP A 308 4.26 -33.03 -5.45
C ASP A 308 3.57 -32.41 -4.21
N HIS A 309 3.45 -31.09 -4.16
CA HIS A 309 2.81 -30.29 -3.11
C HIS A 309 1.54 -29.60 -3.61
N PRO A 310 0.42 -30.35 -3.83
CA PRO A 310 -0.82 -29.78 -4.39
C PRO A 310 -1.44 -28.68 -3.52
N GLU A 311 -1.15 -28.65 -2.21
CA GLU A 311 -1.61 -27.62 -1.27
C GLU A 311 -1.09 -26.22 -1.59
N LEU A 312 0.00 -26.07 -2.31
CA LEU A 312 0.53 -24.76 -2.74
C LEU A 312 -0.43 -24.08 -3.71
N PHE A 313 -1.07 -24.85 -4.58
CA PHE A 313 -1.95 -24.30 -5.62
C PHE A 313 -3.33 -23.89 -5.08
N SER A 314 -3.82 -24.60 -4.07
CA SER A 314 -5.09 -24.27 -3.43
C SER A 314 -5.03 -23.00 -2.56
N LYS A 315 -3.83 -22.56 -2.18
CA LYS A 315 -3.56 -21.35 -1.41
C LYS A 315 -3.35 -20.10 -2.27
N LEU A 316 -3.36 -20.23 -3.61
CA LEU A 316 -3.18 -19.08 -4.49
C LEU A 316 -4.27 -18.04 -4.26
N GLU A 317 -3.87 -16.79 -4.07
CA GLU A 317 -4.79 -15.66 -3.87
C GLU A 317 -4.92 -14.82 -5.14
N PRO A 318 -6.11 -14.27 -5.43
CA PRO A 318 -6.30 -13.31 -6.53
C PRO A 318 -5.36 -12.10 -6.36
N VAL A 319 -4.89 -11.58 -7.49
CA VAL A 319 -4.13 -10.32 -7.50
C VAL A 319 -5.14 -9.17 -7.45
N GLU A 320 -5.04 -8.31 -6.45
CA GLU A 320 -5.93 -7.17 -6.25
C GLU A 320 -6.15 -6.34 -7.53
N MET A 321 -7.38 -5.83 -7.72
CA MET A 321 -7.82 -5.00 -8.84
C MET A 321 -7.82 -5.67 -10.24
N ARG A 322 -7.82 -7.02 -10.32
CA ARG A 322 -7.91 -7.74 -11.61
C ARG A 322 -8.89 -8.90 -11.52
N LEU A 323 -10.08 -8.75 -12.11
CA LEU A 323 -11.18 -9.73 -12.06
C LEU A 323 -11.52 -10.19 -10.64
N GLU A 324 -11.33 -9.31 -9.66
CA GLU A 324 -11.62 -9.56 -8.26
C GLU A 324 -13.13 -9.73 -8.07
N LEU A 325 -13.53 -10.82 -7.39
CA LEU A 325 -14.93 -11.08 -7.05
C LEU A 325 -15.25 -10.51 -5.66
N ILE A 326 -16.24 -9.63 -5.61
CA ILE A 326 -16.69 -8.98 -4.36
C ILE A 326 -18.18 -9.25 -4.20
N GLU A 327 -18.61 -9.70 -3.01
CA GLU A 327 -20.04 -9.76 -2.70
C GLU A 327 -20.60 -8.34 -2.58
N GLY A 328 -21.58 -8.04 -3.43
CA GLY A 328 -22.31 -6.77 -3.41
C GLY A 328 -23.49 -6.76 -2.45
N ASN A 329 -23.98 -5.56 -2.13
CA ASN A 329 -25.25 -5.39 -1.44
C ASN A 329 -26.42 -5.89 -2.31
N LYS A 330 -27.63 -6.09 -1.73
CA LYS A 330 -28.83 -6.50 -2.45
C LYS A 330 -28.64 -7.71 -3.39
N ASN A 331 -27.84 -8.70 -2.95
CA ASN A 331 -27.52 -9.91 -3.70
C ASN A 331 -26.82 -9.63 -5.05
N ASN A 332 -25.98 -8.60 -5.12
CA ASN A 332 -25.12 -8.33 -6.25
C ASN A 332 -23.81 -9.12 -6.14
N LEU A 333 -23.28 -9.53 -7.29
CA LEU A 333 -21.91 -10.04 -7.43
C LEU A 333 -21.11 -9.02 -8.24
N ILE A 334 -20.07 -8.45 -7.66
CA ILE A 334 -19.24 -7.42 -8.30
C ILE A 334 -17.96 -8.06 -8.82
N ILE A 335 -17.67 -7.79 -10.08
CA ILE A 335 -16.38 -8.12 -10.72
C ILE A 335 -15.61 -6.81 -10.83
N ASN A 336 -14.59 -6.65 -10.00
CA ASN A 336 -13.75 -5.46 -9.95
C ASN A 336 -12.53 -5.63 -10.85
N ASP A 337 -12.48 -4.92 -11.98
CA ASP A 337 -11.37 -4.95 -12.93
C ASP A 337 -11.01 -3.53 -13.40
N VAL A 338 -10.45 -2.74 -12.48
CA VAL A 338 -10.26 -1.29 -12.60
C VAL A 338 -8.80 -0.86 -12.82
N TYR A 339 -7.95 -1.75 -13.31
CA TYR A 339 -6.53 -1.46 -13.49
C TYR A 339 -6.16 -1.05 -14.93
N ASN A 340 -6.54 -1.88 -15.92
CA ASN A 340 -6.31 -1.65 -17.34
C ASN A 340 -7.64 -1.67 -18.10
N ASN A 341 -7.83 -0.73 -19.03
CA ASN A 341 -9.01 -0.70 -19.86
C ASN A 341 -8.63 -0.63 -21.37
N ASP A 342 -8.43 -1.80 -21.96
CA ASP A 342 -8.23 -2.01 -23.40
C ASP A 342 -9.26 -3.02 -23.93
N ILE A 343 -9.44 -3.09 -25.27
CA ILE A 343 -10.47 -3.92 -25.91
C ILE A 343 -10.33 -5.43 -25.56
N ASN A 344 -9.11 -5.95 -25.46
CA ASN A 344 -8.90 -7.37 -25.19
C ASN A 344 -9.14 -7.69 -23.71
N SER A 345 -8.68 -6.84 -22.81
CA SER A 345 -8.97 -7.00 -21.38
C SER A 345 -10.47 -6.85 -21.09
N LEU A 346 -11.16 -5.96 -21.83
CA LEU A 346 -12.62 -5.85 -21.77
C LEU A 346 -13.31 -7.15 -22.21
N LYS A 347 -12.85 -7.76 -23.33
CA LYS A 347 -13.39 -9.05 -23.79
C LYS A 347 -13.24 -10.15 -22.73
N ILE A 348 -12.05 -10.29 -22.14
CA ILE A 348 -11.78 -11.27 -21.07
C ILE A 348 -12.71 -11.05 -19.87
N ALA A 349 -12.89 -9.80 -19.46
CA ALA A 349 -13.77 -9.45 -18.35
C ALA A 349 -15.26 -9.73 -18.65
N LEU A 350 -15.70 -9.50 -19.88
CA LEU A 350 -17.07 -9.84 -20.33
C LEU A 350 -17.30 -11.35 -20.42
N ASP A 351 -16.32 -12.13 -20.92
CA ASP A 351 -16.39 -13.60 -20.92
C ASP A 351 -16.53 -14.12 -19.48
N PHE A 352 -15.75 -13.60 -18.54
CA PHE A 352 -15.83 -13.95 -17.13
C PHE A 352 -17.18 -13.55 -16.51
N GLN A 353 -17.66 -12.34 -16.78
CA GLN A 353 -18.95 -11.87 -16.31
C GLN A 353 -20.11 -12.79 -16.78
N GLN A 354 -20.13 -13.17 -18.09
CA GLN A 354 -21.18 -14.06 -18.62
C GLN A 354 -21.18 -15.42 -17.91
N GLN A 355 -20.00 -15.99 -17.66
CA GLN A 355 -19.87 -17.23 -16.93
C GLN A 355 -20.44 -17.10 -15.51
N ARG A 356 -20.02 -16.05 -14.77
CA ARG A 356 -20.46 -15.83 -13.38
C ARG A 356 -21.94 -15.50 -13.28
N ALA A 357 -22.44 -14.66 -14.17
CA ALA A 357 -23.87 -14.31 -14.23
C ALA A 357 -24.76 -15.54 -14.47
N THR A 358 -24.33 -16.45 -15.39
CA THR A 358 -25.06 -17.69 -15.68
C THR A 358 -25.07 -18.65 -14.48
N VAL A 359 -23.91 -18.85 -13.83
CA VAL A 359 -23.81 -19.75 -12.66
C VAL A 359 -24.61 -19.26 -11.46
N ALA A 360 -24.63 -17.95 -11.24
CA ALA A 360 -25.32 -17.33 -10.09
C ALA A 360 -26.78 -16.94 -10.38
N ASP A 361 -27.26 -17.11 -11.62
CA ASP A 361 -28.56 -16.65 -12.09
C ASP A 361 -28.85 -15.17 -11.82
N LEU A 362 -27.84 -14.32 -12.16
CA LEU A 362 -27.83 -12.87 -11.94
C LEU A 362 -27.87 -12.09 -13.25
N GLU A 363 -28.45 -10.88 -13.21
CA GLU A 363 -28.51 -9.95 -14.35
C GLU A 363 -27.12 -9.38 -14.67
N PRO A 364 -26.58 -9.51 -15.91
CA PRO A 364 -25.30 -8.91 -16.26
C PRO A 364 -25.42 -7.39 -16.43
N VAL A 365 -24.67 -6.62 -15.61
CA VAL A 365 -24.58 -5.16 -15.64
C VAL A 365 -23.16 -4.74 -15.91
N LEU A 366 -22.92 -3.86 -16.89
CA LEU A 366 -21.59 -3.34 -17.23
C LEU A 366 -21.49 -1.86 -16.86
N ILE A 367 -20.48 -1.54 -16.04
CA ILE A 367 -20.00 -0.18 -15.77
C ILE A 367 -18.63 -0.04 -16.43
N LEU A 368 -18.50 0.84 -17.45
CA LEU A 368 -17.33 0.97 -18.28
C LEU A 368 -16.83 2.42 -18.29
N THR A 369 -15.51 2.62 -18.06
CA THR A 369 -14.87 3.93 -18.29
C THR A 369 -14.23 4.01 -19.68
N GLU A 370 -13.67 5.16 -20.01
CA GLU A 370 -12.96 5.38 -21.28
C GLU A 370 -11.88 4.34 -21.53
N ILE A 371 -11.77 3.88 -22.77
CA ILE A 371 -10.74 2.93 -23.20
C ILE A 371 -9.44 3.71 -23.41
N GLN A 372 -8.41 3.34 -22.71
CA GLN A 372 -7.06 3.90 -22.85
C GLN A 372 -6.16 2.95 -23.65
N GLN A 373 -5.09 3.49 -24.24
CA GLN A 373 -4.05 2.71 -24.95
C GLN A 373 -4.57 1.93 -26.19
N SER A 374 -5.32 2.60 -27.05
CA SER A 374 -5.76 2.01 -28.35
C SER A 374 -5.02 2.62 -29.53
N ALA A 375 -4.68 1.78 -30.52
CA ALA A 375 -4.15 2.18 -31.82
C ALA A 375 -5.18 2.87 -32.73
N LEU A 376 -6.44 2.74 -32.40
CA LEU A 376 -7.55 3.28 -33.19
C LEU A 376 -7.84 4.71 -32.76
N ASN A 377 -8.16 5.58 -33.72
CA ASN A 377 -8.78 6.86 -33.45
C ASN A 377 -10.10 6.62 -32.66
N GLU A 378 -10.55 7.58 -31.91
CA GLU A 378 -11.69 7.46 -31.00
C GLU A 378 -12.96 6.88 -31.65
N ARG A 379 -13.34 7.37 -32.84
CA ARG A 379 -14.56 6.92 -33.51
C ARG A 379 -14.53 5.44 -33.95
N PRO A 380 -13.49 4.89 -34.63
CA PRO A 380 -13.35 3.47 -34.92
C PRO A 380 -13.19 2.61 -33.62
N LEU A 381 -12.55 3.16 -32.60
CA LEU A 381 -12.41 2.50 -31.30
C LEU A 381 -13.77 2.21 -30.67
N TYR A 382 -14.58 3.24 -30.47
CA TYR A 382 -15.88 3.09 -29.81
C TYR A 382 -16.90 2.34 -30.66
N SER A 383 -16.81 2.39 -32.01
CA SER A 383 -17.59 1.49 -32.89
C SER A 383 -17.27 0.02 -32.58
N ARG A 384 -15.97 -0.33 -32.47
CA ARG A 384 -15.54 -1.70 -32.15
C ARG A 384 -15.88 -2.14 -30.73
N VAL A 385 -15.82 -1.21 -29.76
CA VAL A 385 -16.25 -1.47 -28.38
C VAL A 385 -17.75 -1.75 -28.33
N GLY A 386 -18.58 -0.96 -29.03
CA GLY A 386 -20.02 -1.19 -29.13
C GLY A 386 -20.37 -2.52 -29.79
N GLU A 387 -19.70 -2.88 -30.90
CA GLU A 387 -19.84 -4.20 -31.54
C GLU A 387 -19.44 -5.36 -30.61
N LEU A 388 -18.38 -5.18 -29.80
CA LEU A 388 -17.95 -6.17 -28.83
C LEU A 388 -19.03 -6.37 -27.76
N ILE A 389 -19.50 -5.28 -27.15
CA ILE A 389 -20.53 -5.31 -26.10
C ILE A 389 -21.83 -5.95 -26.63
N GLY A 390 -22.19 -5.65 -27.89
CA GLY A 390 -23.38 -6.22 -28.52
C GLY A 390 -23.36 -7.76 -28.71
N LYS A 391 -22.20 -8.41 -28.58
CA LYS A 391 -22.07 -9.88 -28.63
C LYS A 391 -22.39 -10.56 -27.31
N TYR A 392 -22.50 -9.77 -26.22
CA TYR A 392 -22.78 -10.27 -24.88
C TYR A 392 -24.18 -9.91 -24.43
N ARG A 393 -24.76 -10.72 -23.56
CA ARG A 393 -26.07 -10.45 -22.96
C ARG A 393 -25.91 -9.48 -21.79
N ILE A 394 -25.85 -8.17 -22.10
CA ILE A 394 -25.77 -7.10 -21.09
C ILE A 394 -27.18 -6.53 -20.92
N SER A 395 -27.72 -6.57 -19.69
CA SER A 395 -29.06 -6.04 -19.36
C SER A 395 -29.05 -4.54 -19.13
N LYS A 396 -27.96 -4.02 -18.48
CA LYS A 396 -27.80 -2.59 -18.18
C LYS A 396 -26.36 -2.15 -18.47
N PHE A 397 -26.22 -0.97 -19.06
CA PHE A 397 -24.92 -0.40 -19.41
C PHE A 397 -24.78 1.02 -18.88
N TYR A 398 -23.69 1.29 -18.18
CA TYR A 398 -23.33 2.61 -17.65
C TYR A 398 -21.95 3.01 -18.15
N GLY A 399 -21.91 3.99 -19.06
CA GLY A 399 -20.66 4.55 -19.60
C GLY A 399 -20.23 5.76 -18.78
N ILE A 400 -18.96 5.81 -18.38
CA ILE A 400 -18.40 6.90 -17.56
C ILE A 400 -17.23 7.55 -18.30
N GLY A 401 -17.31 8.85 -18.57
CA GLY A 401 -16.28 9.64 -19.23
C GLY A 401 -16.81 10.45 -20.39
N LYS A 402 -16.08 11.49 -20.76
CA LYS A 402 -16.45 12.45 -21.81
C LYS A 402 -16.49 11.79 -23.21
N GLU A 403 -15.55 10.91 -23.50
CA GLU A 403 -15.46 10.21 -24.79
C GLU A 403 -16.61 9.20 -24.94
N LEU A 404 -16.92 8.40 -23.91
CA LEU A 404 -18.06 7.49 -23.94
C LEU A 404 -19.38 8.24 -24.16
N PHE A 405 -19.51 9.41 -23.55
CA PHE A 405 -20.66 10.27 -23.77
C PHE A 405 -20.70 10.82 -25.20
N ALA A 406 -19.57 11.24 -25.76
CA ALA A 406 -19.46 11.79 -27.12
C ALA A 406 -19.79 10.74 -28.20
N TYR A 407 -19.39 9.49 -28.00
CA TYR A 407 -19.57 8.39 -28.95
C TYR A 407 -20.68 7.40 -28.56
N ARG A 408 -21.66 7.85 -27.77
CA ARG A 408 -22.75 7.01 -27.26
C ARG A 408 -23.62 6.35 -28.34
N GLU A 409 -23.62 6.87 -29.55
CA GLU A 409 -24.36 6.32 -30.70
C GLU A 409 -23.88 4.93 -31.14
N PHE A 410 -22.61 4.55 -30.82
CA PHE A 410 -22.06 3.26 -31.19
C PHE A 410 -22.42 2.11 -30.25
N PHE A 411 -22.97 2.41 -29.08
CA PHE A 411 -23.35 1.37 -28.12
C PHE A 411 -24.74 0.80 -28.43
N PRO A 412 -24.96 -0.54 -28.29
CA PRO A 412 -26.20 -1.20 -28.69
C PRO A 412 -27.44 -0.58 -28.05
N THR A 413 -28.46 -0.31 -28.87
CA THR A 413 -29.74 0.27 -28.44
C THR A 413 -30.67 -0.78 -27.84
N GLU A 414 -30.37 -2.05 -28.05
CA GLU A 414 -31.11 -3.23 -27.56
C GLU A 414 -30.87 -3.48 -26.05
N ILE A 415 -29.87 -2.83 -25.44
CA ILE A 415 -29.66 -2.89 -24.00
C ILE A 415 -30.79 -2.14 -23.30
N GLY A 416 -31.46 -2.82 -22.38
CA GLY A 416 -32.71 -2.34 -21.74
C GLY A 416 -32.55 -1.02 -21.00
N GLU A 417 -31.45 -0.82 -20.32
CA GLU A 417 -31.11 0.43 -19.64
C GLU A 417 -29.69 0.88 -20.02
N ARG A 418 -29.55 2.10 -20.55
CA ARG A 418 -28.31 2.65 -21.06
C ARG A 418 -28.13 4.12 -20.68
N ASN A 419 -27.23 4.39 -19.74
CA ASN A 419 -26.95 5.76 -19.26
C ASN A 419 -25.47 6.10 -19.36
N PHE A 420 -25.16 7.38 -19.53
CA PHE A 420 -23.80 7.91 -19.66
C PHE A 420 -23.57 9.06 -18.69
N PHE A 421 -22.43 9.05 -18.01
CA PHE A 421 -22.05 10.00 -16.97
C PHE A 421 -20.72 10.67 -17.33
N PRO A 422 -20.55 11.99 -17.04
CA PRO A 422 -19.31 12.69 -17.33
C PRO A 422 -18.15 12.28 -16.40
N SER A 423 -18.44 11.74 -15.20
CA SER A 423 -17.45 11.31 -14.21
C SER A 423 -18.00 10.26 -13.25
N VAL A 424 -17.11 9.64 -12.48
CA VAL A 424 -17.49 8.69 -11.42
C VAL A 424 -18.33 9.35 -10.34
N GLU A 425 -18.06 10.62 -9.98
CA GLU A 425 -18.85 11.39 -9.02
C GLU A 425 -20.28 11.56 -9.49
N ALA A 426 -20.48 11.89 -10.78
CA ALA A 426 -21.80 12.03 -11.35
C ALA A 426 -22.61 10.74 -11.31
N PHE A 427 -21.95 9.58 -11.55
CA PHE A 427 -22.57 8.27 -11.42
C PHE A 427 -22.93 7.95 -9.96
N LEU A 428 -22.02 8.17 -9.01
CA LEU A 428 -22.23 7.90 -7.58
C LEU A 428 -23.31 8.79 -6.94
N SER A 429 -23.50 10.01 -7.47
CA SER A 429 -24.53 10.96 -7.02
C SER A 429 -25.91 10.68 -7.61
N SER A 430 -26.03 9.76 -8.57
CA SER A 430 -27.32 9.34 -9.14
C SER A 430 -28.00 8.28 -8.27
N ASP A 431 -29.29 8.02 -8.55
CA ASP A 431 -30.04 6.96 -7.86
C ASP A 431 -29.66 5.53 -8.32
N ILE A 432 -28.89 5.40 -9.40
CA ILE A 432 -28.57 4.09 -10.03
C ILE A 432 -27.83 3.15 -9.07
N PRO A 433 -26.76 3.56 -8.36
CA PRO A 433 -26.07 2.65 -7.43
C PRO A 433 -26.99 2.05 -6.36
N GLN A 434 -28.01 2.81 -5.95
CA GLN A 434 -28.99 2.36 -4.96
C GLN A 434 -30.05 1.41 -5.54
N GLN A 435 -30.30 1.44 -6.85
CA GLN A 435 -31.32 0.63 -7.53
C GLN A 435 -30.78 -0.73 -8.00
N LEU A 436 -29.44 -0.89 -8.11
CA LEU A 436 -28.85 -2.15 -8.54
C LEU A 436 -29.06 -3.26 -7.51
N SER A 437 -29.70 -4.35 -7.95
CA SER A 437 -29.99 -5.53 -7.14
C SER A 437 -30.03 -6.79 -8.01
N GLN A 438 -29.68 -7.94 -7.43
CA GLN A 438 -29.67 -9.25 -8.11
C GLN A 438 -28.88 -9.24 -9.44
N ALA A 439 -27.74 -8.55 -9.45
CA ALA A 439 -26.96 -8.31 -10.65
C ALA A 439 -25.51 -8.80 -10.51
N CYS A 440 -24.96 -9.30 -11.61
CA CYS A 440 -23.55 -9.54 -11.79
C CYS A 440 -22.92 -8.30 -12.45
N ILE A 441 -22.28 -7.44 -11.63
CA ILE A 441 -21.84 -6.11 -12.03
C ILE A 441 -20.35 -6.16 -12.38
N LEU A 442 -20.01 -5.99 -13.65
CA LEU A 442 -18.62 -5.78 -14.08
C LEU A 442 -18.30 -4.29 -14.03
N ILE A 443 -17.32 -3.92 -13.19
CA ILE A 443 -16.74 -2.59 -13.16
C ILE A 443 -15.41 -2.66 -13.91
N LYS A 444 -15.39 -2.10 -15.13
CA LYS A 444 -14.22 -2.09 -16.00
C LYS A 444 -13.74 -0.66 -16.21
N GLY A 445 -12.56 -0.34 -15.70
CA GLY A 445 -12.05 1.02 -15.74
C GLY A 445 -10.54 1.13 -15.82
N ALA A 446 -10.05 2.31 -16.25
CA ALA A 446 -8.66 2.67 -16.13
C ALA A 446 -8.40 3.28 -14.75
N ARG A 447 -7.18 3.08 -14.23
CA ARG A 447 -6.77 3.54 -12.88
C ARG A 447 -7.01 5.06 -12.65
N SER A 448 -6.89 5.87 -13.71
CA SER A 448 -7.13 7.33 -13.67
C SER A 448 -8.56 7.73 -13.33
N PHE A 449 -9.52 6.81 -13.38
CA PHE A 449 -10.94 7.08 -13.10
C PHE A 449 -11.34 6.78 -11.64
N HIS A 450 -10.45 6.19 -10.82
CA HIS A 450 -10.74 5.85 -9.41
C HIS A 450 -12.04 5.06 -9.23
N CYS A 451 -12.24 4.04 -10.09
CA CYS A 451 -13.48 3.24 -10.11
C CYS A 451 -13.64 2.33 -8.88
N GLU A 452 -12.61 2.14 -8.07
CA GLU A 452 -12.68 1.48 -6.76
C GLU A 452 -13.76 2.07 -5.86
N ARG A 453 -14.03 3.38 -5.98
CA ARG A 453 -15.13 4.06 -5.27
C ARG A 453 -16.52 3.51 -5.65
N ILE A 454 -16.68 3.01 -6.88
CA ILE A 454 -17.92 2.37 -7.32
C ILE A 454 -18.05 0.99 -6.69
N SER A 455 -16.97 0.18 -6.72
CA SER A 455 -16.97 -1.14 -6.09
C SER A 455 -17.23 -1.04 -4.58
N ASP A 456 -16.62 -0.08 -3.90
CA ASP A 456 -16.84 0.19 -2.47
C ASP A 456 -18.29 0.58 -2.16
N ARG A 457 -18.91 1.40 -3.02
CA ARG A 457 -20.31 1.81 -2.85
C ARG A 457 -21.30 0.66 -3.02
N LEU A 458 -20.99 -0.28 -3.93
CA LEU A 458 -21.85 -1.41 -4.29
C LEU A 458 -21.56 -2.69 -3.47
N SER A 459 -20.40 -2.79 -2.81
CA SER A 459 -20.00 -3.94 -2.02
C SER A 459 -21.00 -4.24 -0.89
N ARG A 460 -21.20 -5.53 -0.59
CA ARG A 460 -21.97 -5.96 0.56
C ARG A 460 -21.25 -5.49 1.82
N LYS A 461 -21.85 -4.51 2.49
CA LYS A 461 -21.35 -4.08 3.78
C LYS A 461 -21.64 -5.21 4.77
N VAL A 462 -20.61 -5.94 5.15
CA VAL A 462 -20.70 -6.98 6.20
C VAL A 462 -20.97 -6.31 7.55
N HIS A 463 -20.54 -5.05 7.72
CA HIS A 463 -20.86 -4.15 8.81
C HIS A 463 -21.28 -2.79 8.24
N GLU A 464 -22.45 -2.29 8.66
CA GLU A 464 -22.92 -0.95 8.25
C GLU A 464 -22.14 0.17 8.95
N THR A 465 -21.47 -0.14 10.07
CA THR A 465 -20.61 0.77 10.80
C THR A 465 -19.24 0.86 10.15
N THR A 466 -18.82 2.06 9.78
CA THR A 466 -17.56 2.33 9.11
C THR A 466 -16.81 3.48 9.78
N LEU A 467 -15.50 3.30 9.93
CA LEU A 467 -14.55 4.36 10.27
C LEU A 467 -13.95 4.90 8.96
N GLU A 468 -14.28 6.11 8.63
CA GLU A 468 -13.69 6.85 7.52
C GLU A 468 -12.39 7.50 7.98
N VAL A 469 -11.32 7.36 7.19
CA VAL A 469 -10.00 7.90 7.47
C VAL A 469 -9.54 8.74 6.28
N ASP A 470 -9.41 10.04 6.48
CA ASP A 470 -8.93 10.99 5.48
C ASP A 470 -7.41 11.10 5.55
N LEU A 471 -6.71 10.50 4.58
CA LEU A 471 -5.25 10.50 4.52
C LEU A 471 -4.69 11.87 4.11
N ASP A 472 -5.46 12.71 3.43
CA ASP A 472 -5.04 14.07 3.10
C ASP A 472 -5.14 14.99 4.30
N ALA A 473 -6.13 14.80 5.17
CA ALA A 473 -6.18 15.47 6.47
C ALA A 473 -4.99 15.06 7.36
N VAL A 474 -4.59 13.78 7.37
CA VAL A 474 -3.35 13.33 8.05
C VAL A 474 -2.13 14.07 7.48
N ALA A 475 -2.04 14.18 6.16
CA ALA A 475 -0.97 14.91 5.48
C ALA A 475 -0.96 16.40 5.83
N HIS A 476 -2.14 17.06 5.81
CA HIS A 476 -2.30 18.46 6.23
C HIS A 476 -1.80 18.64 7.67
N ASN A 477 -2.23 17.80 8.59
CA ASN A 477 -1.88 17.90 10.00
C ASN A 477 -0.37 17.75 10.22
N LEU A 478 0.28 16.81 9.52
CA LEU A 478 1.73 16.68 9.55
C LEU A 478 2.42 17.97 9.06
N GLN A 479 1.96 18.56 7.95
CA GLN A 479 2.52 19.81 7.42
C GLN A 479 2.31 20.97 8.38
N TYR A 480 1.13 21.04 9.01
CA TYR A 480 0.84 22.04 10.03
C TYR A 480 1.83 21.95 11.20
N TYR A 481 2.06 20.77 11.76
CA TYR A 481 3.07 20.60 12.83
C TYR A 481 4.48 20.96 12.35
N ARG A 482 4.87 20.55 11.14
CA ARG A 482 6.17 20.92 10.55
C ARG A 482 6.33 22.43 10.46
N SER A 483 5.28 23.18 10.15
CA SER A 483 5.33 24.65 10.06
C SER A 483 5.60 25.34 11.41
N LYS A 484 5.34 24.69 12.53
CA LYS A 484 5.62 25.19 13.89
C LYS A 484 7.05 24.90 14.37
N LEU A 485 7.77 24.04 13.67
CA LEU A 485 9.07 23.52 14.10
C LEU A 485 10.22 24.29 13.44
N PRO A 486 11.37 24.40 14.11
CA PRO A 486 12.58 24.90 13.50
C PRO A 486 12.95 24.09 12.24
N GLN A 487 13.58 24.77 11.27
CA GLN A 487 14.05 24.12 10.06
C GLN A 487 15.05 23.00 10.41
N GLY A 488 14.86 21.80 9.83
CA GLY A 488 15.70 20.62 10.08
C GLY A 488 15.19 19.70 11.18
N THR A 489 14.20 20.11 12.00
CA THR A 489 13.58 19.21 12.99
C THR A 489 12.79 18.10 12.30
N GLN A 490 13.08 16.84 12.64
CA GLN A 490 12.41 15.68 12.08
C GLN A 490 11.16 15.30 12.89
N CYS A 491 10.16 14.72 12.21
CA CYS A 491 8.97 14.19 12.85
C CYS A 491 9.03 12.66 12.93
N ILE A 492 8.92 12.11 14.14
CA ILE A 492 8.65 10.70 14.38
C ILE A 492 7.14 10.53 14.51
N ALA A 493 6.54 9.76 13.61
CA ALA A 493 5.09 9.56 13.60
C ALA A 493 4.71 8.29 14.36
N MET A 494 3.81 8.42 15.34
CA MET A 494 3.34 7.31 16.15
C MET A 494 2.20 6.59 15.43
N VAL A 495 2.41 5.33 15.04
CA VAL A 495 1.43 4.47 14.36
C VAL A 495 1.12 3.20 15.15
N LYS A 496 1.43 3.21 16.46
CA LYS A 496 1.16 2.10 17.39
C LYS A 496 -0.33 1.82 17.56
N ALA A 497 -0.67 0.66 18.11
CA ALA A 497 -2.04 0.21 18.36
C ALA A 497 -2.91 0.28 17.09
N GLN A 498 -2.42 -0.34 15.99
CA GLN A 498 -3.11 -0.29 14.68
C GLN A 498 -3.35 1.16 14.20
N GLY A 499 -2.32 2.03 14.31
CA GLY A 499 -2.45 3.45 13.98
C GLY A 499 -3.47 4.18 14.86
N TYR A 500 -3.48 3.94 16.17
CA TYR A 500 -4.52 4.39 17.09
C TYR A 500 -5.93 3.86 16.73
N GLY A 501 -5.99 2.63 16.20
CA GLY A 501 -7.27 2.01 15.82
C GLY A 501 -7.76 2.36 14.41
N VAL A 502 -7.10 3.26 13.69
CA VAL A 502 -7.54 3.68 12.34
C VAL A 502 -6.97 2.83 11.19
N GLY A 503 -6.03 1.92 11.48
CA GLY A 503 -5.28 1.14 10.49
C GLY A 503 -3.85 1.66 10.35
N ALA A 504 -2.88 0.78 10.64
CA ALA A 504 -1.48 1.20 10.72
C ALA A 504 -0.84 1.40 9.34
N TYR A 505 -1.14 0.51 8.39
CA TYR A 505 -0.42 0.46 7.11
C TYR A 505 -0.70 1.66 6.22
N GLU A 506 -1.96 1.99 5.96
CA GLU A 506 -2.34 3.07 5.05
C GLU A 506 -1.86 4.42 5.57
N VAL A 507 -1.98 4.64 6.88
CA VAL A 507 -1.46 5.85 7.54
C VAL A 507 0.07 5.86 7.49
N ALA A 508 0.73 4.75 7.82
CA ALA A 508 2.19 4.64 7.74
C ALA A 508 2.70 4.86 6.31
N GLN A 509 2.02 4.31 5.30
CA GLN A 509 2.37 4.49 3.89
C GLN A 509 2.25 5.95 3.46
N LYS A 510 1.19 6.66 3.87
CA LYS A 510 1.03 8.09 3.60
C LYS A 510 2.12 8.92 4.25
N LEU A 511 2.43 8.65 5.53
CA LEU A 511 3.47 9.34 6.29
C LEU A 511 4.88 9.04 5.74
N ASP A 512 5.14 7.80 5.32
CA ASP A 512 6.37 7.38 4.65
C ASP A 512 6.57 8.15 3.33
N GLN A 513 5.52 8.28 2.51
CA GLN A 513 5.52 9.10 1.29
C GLN A 513 5.80 10.58 1.56
N MET A 514 5.43 11.08 2.73
CA MET A 514 5.68 12.46 3.17
C MET A 514 7.01 12.63 3.89
N HIS A 515 7.86 11.59 3.89
CA HIS A 515 9.22 11.63 4.45
C HIS A 515 9.26 12.05 5.92
N VAL A 516 8.51 11.35 6.76
CA VAL A 516 8.70 11.45 8.22
C VAL A 516 10.09 10.90 8.58
N GLY A 517 10.71 11.45 9.63
CA GLY A 517 12.04 11.01 10.06
C GLY A 517 12.07 9.54 10.49
N ALA A 518 10.98 9.07 11.11
CA ALA A 518 10.78 7.68 11.48
C ALA A 518 9.30 7.41 11.80
N LEU A 519 8.91 6.14 11.83
CA LEU A 519 7.67 5.65 12.41
C LEU A 519 7.95 5.06 13.80
N ALA A 520 6.95 5.03 14.67
CA ALA A 520 7.07 4.38 15.96
C ALA A 520 5.85 3.51 16.29
N VAL A 521 6.11 2.27 16.68
CA VAL A 521 5.12 1.25 17.05
C VAL A 521 5.28 0.84 18.51
N ALA A 522 4.30 0.15 19.09
CA ALA A 522 4.40 -0.31 20.48
C ALA A 522 5.26 -1.56 20.61
N VAL A 523 5.03 -2.56 19.77
CA VAL A 523 5.63 -3.90 19.83
C VAL A 523 6.24 -4.32 18.50
N ALA A 524 7.13 -5.32 18.52
CA ALA A 524 7.83 -5.77 17.32
C ALA A 524 6.92 -6.34 16.23
N ASP A 525 5.81 -6.98 16.59
CA ASP A 525 4.87 -7.54 15.63
C ASP A 525 4.22 -6.47 14.74
N GLU A 526 3.87 -5.30 15.30
CA GLU A 526 3.38 -4.15 14.52
C GLU A 526 4.44 -3.66 13.52
N GLY A 527 5.71 -3.59 13.95
CA GLY A 527 6.81 -3.19 13.08
C GLY A 527 7.07 -4.20 11.96
N ARG A 528 7.01 -5.50 12.27
CA ARG A 528 7.12 -6.59 11.28
C ARG A 528 6.01 -6.51 10.25
N GLU A 529 4.78 -6.27 10.66
CA GLU A 529 3.64 -6.13 9.75
C GLU A 529 3.87 -4.97 8.76
N LEU A 530 4.25 -3.79 9.25
CA LEU A 530 4.59 -2.65 8.39
C LEU A 530 5.74 -2.95 7.42
N ARG A 531 6.80 -3.62 7.89
CA ARG A 531 7.92 -4.04 7.05
C ARG A 531 7.50 -5.03 5.96
N SER A 532 6.70 -6.04 6.31
CA SER A 532 6.21 -7.05 5.36
C SER A 532 5.39 -6.43 4.22
N GLN A 533 4.72 -5.32 4.49
CA GLN A 533 3.94 -4.54 3.53
C GLN A 533 4.76 -3.48 2.78
N GLY A 534 6.08 -3.41 3.01
CA GLY A 534 7.01 -2.61 2.22
C GLY A 534 7.29 -1.21 2.75
N ILE A 535 7.00 -0.91 4.01
CA ILE A 535 7.43 0.34 4.67
C ILE A 535 8.94 0.29 4.88
N LEU A 536 9.65 1.33 4.47
CA LEU A 536 11.13 1.39 4.50
C LEU A 536 11.68 2.38 5.51
N SER A 537 10.94 3.40 5.94
CA SER A 537 11.35 4.34 6.98
C SER A 537 11.83 3.63 8.24
N PRO A 538 12.77 4.19 9.01
CA PRO A 538 13.11 3.65 10.33
C PRO A 538 11.87 3.42 11.18
N ILE A 539 11.79 2.27 11.87
CA ILE A 539 10.66 1.93 12.74
C ILE A 539 11.18 1.71 14.15
N LEU A 540 10.81 2.61 15.05
CA LEU A 540 11.11 2.50 16.48
C LEU A 540 10.10 1.55 17.14
N VAL A 541 10.60 0.60 17.93
CA VAL A 541 9.76 -0.27 18.77
C VAL A 541 9.86 0.20 20.21
N MET A 542 8.77 0.77 20.74
CA MET A 542 8.78 1.45 22.04
C MET A 542 8.90 0.47 23.22
N ASN A 543 8.29 -0.72 23.12
CA ASN A 543 8.30 -1.73 24.17
C ASN A 543 8.81 -3.07 23.63
N PRO A 544 10.11 -3.18 23.29
CA PRO A 544 10.66 -4.43 22.79
C PRO A 544 10.73 -5.49 23.91
N GLU A 545 10.28 -6.69 23.61
CA GLU A 545 10.36 -7.83 24.51
C GLU A 545 11.54 -8.74 24.15
N PRO A 546 12.22 -9.40 25.12
CA PRO A 546 13.31 -10.32 24.84
C PRO A 546 12.95 -11.47 23.89
N THR A 547 11.71 -11.92 23.89
CA THR A 547 11.17 -12.95 22.99
C THR A 547 11.08 -12.50 21.53
N ALA A 548 11.04 -11.20 21.29
CA ALA A 548 10.93 -10.59 19.97
C ALA A 548 12.29 -10.14 19.37
N PHE A 549 13.42 -10.36 20.05
CA PHE A 549 14.73 -9.88 19.55
C PHE A 549 15.12 -10.45 18.20
N ASP A 550 14.77 -11.71 17.90
CA ASP A 550 15.01 -12.29 16.58
C ASP A 550 14.25 -11.51 15.50
N SER A 551 12.98 -11.20 15.74
CA SER A 551 12.16 -10.40 14.84
C SER A 551 12.68 -8.96 14.67
N LEU A 552 13.17 -8.32 15.74
CA LEU A 552 13.77 -6.98 15.66
C LEU A 552 14.97 -6.96 14.71
N LEU A 553 15.85 -7.95 14.82
CA LEU A 553 17.06 -8.04 14.00
C LEU A 553 16.73 -8.42 12.55
N GLU A 554 15.85 -9.42 12.35
CA GLU A 554 15.44 -9.90 11.04
C GLU A 554 14.75 -8.81 10.20
N TRP A 555 13.89 -7.99 10.84
CA TRP A 555 13.11 -6.96 10.16
C TRP A 555 13.71 -5.56 10.26
N HIS A 556 14.95 -5.44 10.73
CA HIS A 556 15.67 -4.18 10.89
C HIS A 556 14.85 -3.12 11.63
N LEU A 557 14.27 -3.50 12.77
CA LEU A 557 13.51 -2.62 13.64
C LEU A 557 14.46 -2.03 14.69
N GLU A 558 14.24 -0.78 15.09
CA GLU A 558 15.09 -0.06 16.03
C GLU A 558 14.50 -0.07 17.44
N PRO A 559 15.00 -0.88 18.39
CA PRO A 559 14.42 -1.00 19.71
C PRO A 559 14.71 0.20 20.62
N VAL A 560 13.72 0.57 21.45
CA VAL A 560 13.91 1.47 22.57
C VAL A 560 14.47 0.70 23.77
N VAL A 561 15.51 1.20 24.40
CA VAL A 561 16.07 0.63 25.63
C VAL A 561 15.80 1.58 26.81
N PHE A 562 15.25 1.02 27.89
CA PHE A 562 14.79 1.76 29.06
C PHE A 562 15.21 1.15 30.39
N SER A 563 15.99 0.07 30.38
CA SER A 563 16.53 -0.57 31.58
C SER A 563 17.79 -1.38 31.32
N TRP A 564 18.65 -1.52 32.29
CA TRP A 564 19.85 -2.34 32.23
C TRP A 564 19.57 -3.81 31.88
N LYS A 565 18.47 -4.36 32.41
CA LYS A 565 18.08 -5.75 32.12
C LYS A 565 17.83 -5.95 30.65
N LEU A 566 17.04 -5.06 30.04
CA LEU A 566 16.71 -5.11 28.60
C LEU A 566 17.94 -4.88 27.74
N LEU A 567 18.74 -3.84 28.06
CA LEU A 567 19.95 -3.48 27.35
C LEU A 567 20.96 -4.64 27.28
N ARG A 568 21.25 -5.25 28.45
CA ARG A 568 22.18 -6.38 28.54
C ARG A 568 21.66 -7.62 27.83
N ALA A 569 20.37 -7.91 27.91
CA ALA A 569 19.74 -9.03 27.21
C ALA A 569 19.84 -8.84 25.69
N LEU A 570 19.60 -7.64 25.19
CA LEU A 570 19.72 -7.29 23.77
C LEU A 570 21.18 -7.38 23.29
N ALA A 571 22.13 -6.79 24.02
CA ALA A 571 23.56 -6.87 23.69
C ALA A 571 24.04 -8.34 23.62
N ASN A 572 23.68 -9.18 24.60
CA ASN A 572 24.02 -10.61 24.60
C ASN A 572 23.41 -11.36 23.39
N LYS A 573 22.19 -11.00 22.96
CA LYS A 573 21.54 -11.61 21.80
C LYS A 573 22.27 -11.24 20.50
N ILE A 574 22.62 -9.95 20.37
CA ILE A 574 23.37 -9.41 19.22
C ILE A 574 24.74 -10.07 19.09
N ASP A 575 25.49 -10.16 20.19
CA ASP A 575 26.80 -10.80 20.25
C ASP A 575 26.73 -12.28 19.84
N LYS A 576 25.77 -13.03 20.39
CA LYS A 576 25.55 -14.45 20.04
C LYS A 576 25.23 -14.68 18.56
N GLN A 577 24.62 -13.72 17.90
CA GLN A 577 24.29 -13.81 16.48
C GLN A 577 25.35 -13.23 15.56
N GLY A 578 26.44 -12.66 16.12
CA GLY A 578 27.55 -12.08 15.35
C GLY A 578 27.20 -10.77 14.66
N PHE A 579 26.18 -10.05 15.15
CA PHE A 579 25.87 -8.70 14.69
C PHE A 579 26.68 -7.66 15.46
N ASP A 580 26.83 -6.48 14.89
CA ASP A 580 27.42 -5.30 15.54
C ASP A 580 26.72 -4.02 15.11
N ASN A 581 27.02 -2.91 15.80
CA ASN A 581 26.55 -1.55 15.48
C ASN A 581 25.02 -1.42 15.30
N ILE A 582 24.24 -2.21 16.07
CA ILE A 582 22.78 -2.12 16.02
C ILE A 582 22.29 -0.82 16.65
N GLY A 583 21.46 -0.07 15.89
CA GLY A 583 20.86 1.19 16.34
C GLY A 583 19.80 0.98 17.42
N VAL A 584 19.91 1.74 18.53
CA VAL A 584 18.92 1.74 19.61
C VAL A 584 18.55 3.16 20.04
N HIS A 585 17.41 3.33 20.66
CA HIS A 585 16.91 4.59 21.20
C HIS A 585 16.85 4.52 22.72
N ILE A 586 17.44 5.50 23.41
CA ILE A 586 17.52 5.50 24.88
C ILE A 586 16.40 6.34 25.48
N GLU A 587 15.55 5.74 26.31
CA GLU A 587 14.55 6.47 27.07
C GLU A 587 15.09 6.87 28.45
N VAL A 588 14.92 8.17 28.79
CA VAL A 588 15.31 8.75 30.09
C VAL A 588 14.05 9.17 30.85
N ASP A 589 13.93 8.72 32.07
CA ASP A 589 12.84 9.14 32.97
C ASP A 589 13.20 10.45 33.67
N THR A 590 12.61 11.54 33.20
CA THR A 590 12.75 12.87 33.78
C THR A 590 11.57 13.30 34.67
N GLY A 591 10.66 12.35 35.01
CA GLY A 591 9.54 12.65 35.88
C GLY A 591 8.20 12.02 35.47
N MET A 592 8.14 11.25 34.36
CA MET A 592 6.95 10.48 33.98
C MET A 592 6.78 9.22 34.84
N HIS A 593 7.88 8.64 35.32
CA HIS A 593 7.94 7.45 36.18
C HIS A 593 7.21 6.22 35.62
N ARG A 594 7.34 6.04 34.31
CA ARG A 594 6.78 4.90 33.58
C ARG A 594 7.86 3.93 33.10
N LEU A 595 8.73 4.39 32.23
CA LEU A 595 9.90 3.68 31.69
C LEU A 595 11.05 4.69 31.55
N GLY A 596 12.27 4.19 31.41
CA GLY A 596 13.46 5.01 31.17
C GLY A 596 14.54 4.82 32.24
N PHE A 597 15.78 5.08 31.83
CA PHE A 597 16.90 5.19 32.77
C PHE A 597 16.78 6.50 33.56
N ARG A 598 17.13 6.44 34.83
CA ARG A 598 17.18 7.63 35.67
C ARG A 598 18.35 8.53 35.28
N PRO A 599 18.24 9.85 35.46
CA PRO A 599 19.34 10.77 35.14
C PRO A 599 20.68 10.41 35.80
N ASP A 600 20.64 9.87 37.02
CA ASP A 600 21.84 9.44 37.78
C ASP A 600 22.50 8.16 37.22
N GLU A 601 21.79 7.37 36.40
CA GLU A 601 22.34 6.18 35.72
C GLU A 601 23.03 6.51 34.38
N ILE A 602 22.80 7.71 33.83
CA ILE A 602 23.25 8.07 32.47
C ILE A 602 24.77 8.09 32.30
N PRO A 603 25.57 8.52 33.27
CA PRO A 603 27.04 8.43 33.13
C PRO A 603 27.55 6.99 32.95
N GLU A 604 27.00 6.03 33.73
CA GLU A 604 27.33 4.60 33.60
C GLU A 604 26.88 4.06 32.24
N LEU A 605 25.68 4.42 31.83
CA LEU A 605 25.12 4.04 30.52
C LEU A 605 25.97 4.57 29.35
N ALA A 606 26.39 5.82 29.41
CA ALA A 606 27.26 6.44 28.39
C ALA A 606 28.60 5.74 28.28
N HIS A 607 29.22 5.38 29.40
CA HIS A 607 30.45 4.59 29.41
C HIS A 607 30.29 3.21 28.81
N PHE A 608 29.11 2.54 29.03
CA PHE A 608 28.78 1.29 28.37
C PHE A 608 28.74 1.46 26.85
N PHE A 609 28.04 2.48 26.34
CA PHE A 609 27.97 2.76 24.91
C PHE A 609 29.31 3.21 24.30
N ALA A 610 30.19 3.87 25.07
CA ALA A 610 31.54 4.24 24.61
C ALA A 610 32.47 3.02 24.44
N GLN A 611 32.19 1.94 25.18
CA GLN A 611 33.05 0.73 25.19
C GLN A 611 32.52 -0.39 24.30
N THR A 612 31.23 -0.42 24.00
CA THR A 612 30.61 -1.48 23.20
C THR A 612 30.67 -1.17 21.69
N HIS A 613 30.94 -2.19 20.88
CA HIS A 613 30.77 -2.13 19.42
C HIS A 613 29.44 -2.73 18.98
N LEU A 614 28.71 -3.39 19.88
CA LEU A 614 27.46 -4.12 19.55
C LEU A 614 26.29 -3.19 19.30
N LEU A 615 26.23 -2.08 20.05
CA LEU A 615 25.09 -1.15 20.05
C LEU A 615 25.54 0.28 19.80
N ARG A 616 24.70 1.05 19.12
CA ARG A 616 24.89 2.48 18.90
C ARG A 616 23.63 3.25 19.28
N ALA A 617 23.74 4.24 20.14
CA ALA A 617 22.64 5.14 20.45
C ALA A 617 22.31 6.01 19.22
N ARG A 618 21.17 5.77 18.59
CA ARG A 618 20.63 6.59 17.49
C ARG A 618 19.99 7.86 18.03
N SER A 619 19.22 7.72 19.11
CA SER A 619 18.63 8.86 19.81
C SER A 619 18.59 8.64 21.31
N ILE A 620 18.44 9.75 22.03
CA ILE A 620 18.10 9.78 23.46
C ILE A 620 16.87 10.66 23.63
N PHE A 621 15.91 10.22 24.44
CA PHE A 621 14.65 10.94 24.56
C PHE A 621 14.02 10.79 25.96
N THR A 622 13.05 11.68 26.24
CA THR A 622 12.16 11.60 27.40
C THR A 622 10.71 11.76 27.01
N HIS A 623 9.78 11.45 27.91
CA HIS A 623 8.35 11.66 27.69
C HIS A 623 7.79 12.67 28.70
N LEU A 624 7.08 13.68 28.19
CA LEU A 624 6.47 14.74 29.00
C LEU A 624 5.19 14.23 29.65
N ALA A 625 5.05 14.46 30.96
CA ALA A 625 3.92 13.94 31.74
C ALA A 625 2.66 14.82 31.65
N ALA A 626 2.83 16.15 31.52
CA ALA A 626 1.75 17.13 31.68
C ALA A 626 1.87 18.30 30.66
N ALA A 627 2.33 18.00 29.42
CA ALA A 627 2.53 19.05 28.41
C ALA A 627 1.23 19.71 27.93
N ASP A 628 0.08 19.10 28.15
CA ASP A 628 -1.27 19.58 27.84
C ASP A 628 -1.91 20.39 28.97
N MET A 629 -1.31 20.44 30.17
CA MET A 629 -1.84 21.07 31.37
C MET A 629 -1.11 22.38 31.68
N PRO A 630 -1.73 23.57 31.44
CA PRO A 630 -1.08 24.86 31.66
C PRO A 630 -0.62 25.09 33.11
N GLU A 631 -1.34 24.54 34.09
CA GLU A 631 -1.01 24.60 35.52
C GLU A 631 0.30 23.89 35.87
N GLU A 632 0.75 22.93 35.05
CA GLU A 632 1.95 22.12 35.24
C GLU A 632 3.14 22.60 34.37
N ASP A 633 3.10 23.80 33.81
CA ASP A 633 4.18 24.33 32.95
C ASP A 633 5.54 24.35 33.64
N ALA A 634 5.58 24.70 34.92
CA ALA A 634 6.85 24.70 35.69
C ALA A 634 7.47 23.29 35.78
N PHE A 635 6.63 22.28 35.95
CA PHE A 635 7.08 20.88 35.96
C PHE A 635 7.57 20.44 34.58
N THR A 636 6.84 20.79 33.53
CA THR A 636 7.21 20.47 32.14
C THR A 636 8.53 21.12 31.74
N HIS A 637 8.75 22.39 32.10
CA HIS A 637 10.04 23.06 31.89
C HIS A 637 11.18 22.38 32.64
N ASN A 638 10.96 21.98 33.89
CA ASN A 638 11.95 21.23 34.66
C ASN A 638 12.30 19.87 33.99
N GLN A 639 11.30 19.13 33.51
CA GLN A 639 11.56 17.88 32.77
C GLN A 639 12.46 18.11 31.54
N LEU A 640 12.20 19.18 30.79
CA LEU A 640 12.96 19.53 29.56
C LEU A 640 14.40 19.93 29.88
N GLU A 641 14.64 20.70 30.95
CA GLU A 641 15.98 21.11 31.38
C GLU A 641 16.80 19.95 31.94
N VAL A 642 16.16 19.08 32.77
CA VAL A 642 16.79 17.84 33.25
C VAL A 642 17.18 16.96 32.05
N PHE A 643 16.26 16.80 31.09
CA PHE A 643 16.52 16.01 29.88
C PHE A 643 17.74 16.57 29.10
N ARG A 644 17.74 17.87 28.81
CA ARG A 644 18.83 18.52 28.05
C ARG A 644 20.17 18.27 28.72
N THR A 645 20.27 18.58 30.02
CA THR A 645 21.49 18.39 30.79
C THR A 645 21.99 16.95 30.76
N THR A 646 21.04 16.00 30.92
CA THR A 646 21.33 14.56 30.92
C THR A 646 21.78 14.05 29.54
N ALA A 647 21.15 14.52 28.46
CA ALA A 647 21.48 14.13 27.10
C ALA A 647 22.85 14.72 26.66
N ASP A 648 23.15 15.95 27.08
CA ASP A 648 24.45 16.57 26.83
C ASP A 648 25.56 15.80 27.56
N GLN A 649 25.35 15.43 28.82
CA GLN A 649 26.30 14.61 29.60
C GLN A 649 26.54 13.22 28.94
N PHE A 650 25.46 12.57 28.44
CA PHE A 650 25.62 11.34 27.67
C PHE A 650 26.50 11.53 26.44
N SER A 651 26.27 12.60 25.66
CA SER A 651 27.01 12.90 24.42
C SER A 651 28.50 13.20 24.66
N GLU A 652 28.83 13.92 25.75
CA GLU A 652 30.19 14.20 26.14
C GLU A 652 30.96 12.91 26.46
N ILE A 653 30.36 12.00 27.22
CA ILE A 653 30.99 10.74 27.64
C ILE A 653 31.14 9.76 26.47
N VAL A 654 30.11 9.61 25.67
CA VAL A 654 30.08 8.62 24.57
C VAL A 654 30.94 9.08 23.36
N GLY A 655 31.24 10.38 23.27
CA GLY A 655 32.08 10.96 22.23
C GLY A 655 31.41 11.25 20.88
N TYR A 656 30.09 11.12 20.81
CA TYR A 656 29.25 11.53 19.67
C TYR A 656 27.86 11.99 20.14
N ARG A 657 27.15 12.76 19.30
CA ARG A 657 25.84 13.30 19.63
C ARG A 657 24.74 12.47 18.96
N PRO A 658 23.94 11.66 19.69
CA PRO A 658 22.71 11.06 19.16
C PRO A 658 21.63 12.12 18.91
N LEU A 659 20.53 11.76 18.23
CA LEU A 659 19.38 12.65 18.06
C LEU A 659 18.65 12.84 19.40
N TYR A 660 18.26 14.07 19.73
CA TYR A 660 17.50 14.40 20.93
C TYR A 660 16.04 14.61 20.61
N HIS A 661 15.12 14.06 21.42
CA HIS A 661 13.71 14.37 21.31
C HIS A 661 12.95 14.26 22.65
N ALA A 662 12.08 15.23 22.91
CA ALA A 662 11.28 15.27 24.13
C ALA A 662 9.78 15.48 23.85
N LEU A 663 9.46 16.35 22.86
CA LEU A 663 8.10 16.82 22.65
C LEU A 663 7.20 15.73 22.04
N ASN A 664 6.04 15.54 22.67
CA ASN A 664 4.87 14.89 22.10
C ASN A 664 3.99 15.93 21.37
N THR A 665 2.80 15.56 20.88
CA THR A 665 1.87 16.48 20.19
C THR A 665 1.61 17.74 21.00
N ALA A 666 1.22 17.63 22.27
CA ALA A 666 0.96 18.77 23.16
C ALA A 666 2.21 19.63 23.36
N GLY A 667 3.36 18.96 23.52
CA GLY A 667 4.64 19.66 23.64
C GLY A 667 4.99 20.50 22.41
N VAL A 668 4.72 20.02 21.20
CA VAL A 668 4.90 20.79 19.95
C VAL A 668 3.98 22.00 19.90
N GLU A 669 2.74 21.86 20.36
CA GLU A 669 1.78 22.96 20.37
C GLU A 669 2.15 24.08 21.37
N ARG A 670 2.71 23.74 22.52
CA ARG A 670 2.95 24.67 23.63
C ARG A 670 4.41 25.06 23.89
N PHE A 671 5.35 24.18 23.54
CA PHE A 671 6.77 24.36 23.83
C PHE A 671 7.67 24.18 22.59
N PRO A 672 7.35 24.72 21.41
CA PRO A 672 8.08 24.45 20.17
C PRO A 672 9.56 24.87 20.24
N GLN A 673 9.94 25.76 21.14
CA GLN A 673 11.31 26.19 21.38
C GLN A 673 12.22 25.06 21.92
N TYR A 674 11.64 23.97 22.45
CA TYR A 674 12.34 22.73 22.88
C TYR A 674 12.22 21.59 21.86
N ALA A 675 11.89 21.89 20.63
CA ALA A 675 11.93 20.92 19.54
C ALA A 675 13.38 20.67 19.13
N PHE A 676 14.05 19.78 19.85
CA PHE A 676 15.43 19.39 19.57
C PHE A 676 15.61 18.88 18.12
N ASP A 677 16.27 17.75 17.91
CA ASP A 677 16.47 17.19 16.56
C ASP A 677 15.19 16.55 16.01
N CYS A 678 14.35 16.00 16.91
CA CYS A 678 13.10 15.34 16.51
C CYS A 678 11.96 15.67 17.49
N VAL A 679 10.72 15.47 16.98
CA VAL A 679 9.49 15.50 17.78
C VAL A 679 8.67 14.23 17.52
N ARG A 680 7.82 13.83 18.47
CA ARG A 680 6.94 12.65 18.34
C ARG A 680 5.50 13.08 18.18
N LEU A 681 4.94 12.91 16.97
CA LEU A 681 3.56 13.24 16.66
C LEU A 681 2.70 11.98 16.77
N GLY A 682 1.63 12.05 17.54
CA GLY A 682 0.65 11.01 17.72
C GLY A 682 -0.74 11.48 17.30
N ILE A 683 -1.61 11.69 18.30
CA ILE A 683 -3.04 11.98 18.11
C ILE A 683 -3.31 13.22 17.24
N GLY A 684 -2.41 14.18 17.22
CA GLY A 684 -2.53 15.38 16.38
C GLY A 684 -2.52 15.06 14.88
N LEU A 685 -1.86 13.99 14.45
CA LEU A 685 -1.89 13.55 13.06
C LEU A 685 -3.32 13.17 12.61
N TYR A 686 -4.14 12.69 13.55
CA TYR A 686 -5.53 12.30 13.31
C TYR A 686 -6.53 13.45 13.49
N GLY A 687 -6.03 14.70 13.62
CA GLY A 687 -6.85 15.92 13.71
C GLY A 687 -7.40 16.22 15.10
N ILE A 688 -6.83 15.60 16.14
CA ILE A 688 -7.25 15.80 17.53
C ILE A 688 -6.14 16.54 18.27
N SER A 689 -6.42 17.79 18.68
CA SER A 689 -5.46 18.61 19.43
C SER A 689 -5.67 18.47 20.93
N PRO A 690 -4.62 18.12 21.70
CA PRO A 690 -4.67 18.13 23.16
C PRO A 690 -4.91 19.53 23.75
N THR A 691 -4.55 20.59 23.02
CA THR A 691 -4.68 22.00 23.47
C THR A 691 -5.82 22.76 22.78
N MET A 692 -6.70 22.07 22.04
CA MET A 692 -7.83 22.65 21.31
C MET A 692 -7.41 23.57 20.14
N ASP A 693 -6.29 23.31 19.50
CA ASP A 693 -5.86 24.03 18.29
C ASP A 693 -6.85 23.79 17.13
N LYS A 694 -7.33 24.87 16.54
CA LYS A 694 -8.39 24.84 15.52
C LYS A 694 -7.88 24.66 14.08
N HIS A 695 -6.56 24.56 13.89
CA HIS A 695 -5.97 24.48 12.56
C HIS A 695 -5.80 23.04 12.06
N LEU A 696 -6.08 22.06 12.91
CA LEU A 696 -6.06 20.66 12.51
C LEU A 696 -7.33 20.30 11.76
N GLU A 697 -7.17 19.48 10.72
CA GLU A 697 -8.27 18.89 9.98
C GLU A 697 -8.66 17.54 10.60
N PRO A 698 -9.95 17.30 10.91
CA PRO A 698 -10.42 16.01 11.40
C PRO A 698 -10.11 14.91 10.37
N ALA A 699 -9.27 13.94 10.72
CA ALA A 699 -8.88 12.85 9.84
C ALA A 699 -9.74 11.59 10.02
N VAL A 700 -10.60 11.54 11.04
CA VAL A 700 -11.38 10.34 11.39
C VAL A 700 -12.86 10.67 11.58
N ARG A 701 -13.75 9.85 11.02
CA ARG A 701 -15.19 9.95 11.14
C ARG A 701 -15.80 8.56 11.30
N LEU A 702 -16.49 8.31 12.39
CA LEU A 702 -17.22 7.06 12.62
C LEU A 702 -18.68 7.27 12.28
N ARG A 703 -19.20 6.46 11.36
CA ARG A 703 -20.61 6.51 10.95
C ARG A 703 -21.23 5.12 10.86
N THR A 704 -22.55 5.10 10.94
CA THR A 704 -23.39 3.93 10.77
C THR A 704 -24.71 4.32 10.09
N THR A 705 -25.69 3.42 10.08
CA THR A 705 -27.03 3.69 9.54
C THR A 705 -28.11 3.42 10.58
N LEU A 706 -29.27 4.03 10.42
CA LEU A 706 -30.46 3.74 11.23
C LEU A 706 -31.07 2.41 10.77
N LEU A 707 -31.01 1.37 11.65
CA LEU A 707 -31.53 0.05 11.32
C LEU A 707 -33.05 -0.04 11.40
N GLN A 708 -33.61 0.55 12.45
CA GLN A 708 -35.02 0.46 12.73
C GLN A 708 -35.47 1.71 13.47
N LYS A 709 -36.72 2.14 13.22
CA LYS A 709 -37.39 3.23 13.91
C LYS A 709 -38.66 2.69 14.55
N SER A 710 -38.92 3.07 15.81
CA SER A 710 -40.12 2.66 16.54
C SER A 710 -40.59 3.74 17.49
N TYR A 711 -41.91 3.79 17.73
CA TYR A 711 -42.50 4.67 18.72
C TYR A 711 -42.62 3.94 20.08
N ILE A 712 -42.22 4.62 21.15
CA ILE A 712 -42.28 4.12 22.54
C ILE A 712 -43.20 5.06 23.35
N SER A 713 -44.16 4.50 24.09
CA SER A 713 -45.05 5.28 24.96
C SER A 713 -44.32 5.72 26.26
N GLY A 714 -44.81 6.76 26.94
CA GLY A 714 -44.12 7.35 28.08
C GLY A 714 -44.05 6.46 29.32
N ASP A 715 -44.83 5.38 29.39
CA ASP A 715 -44.85 4.35 30.45
C ASP A 715 -43.94 3.17 30.13
N GLU A 716 -43.39 3.09 28.92
CA GLU A 716 -42.50 2.00 28.50
C GLU A 716 -41.05 2.31 28.84
N THR A 717 -40.27 1.24 28.96
CA THR A 717 -38.84 1.30 29.26
C THR A 717 -37.99 0.71 28.15
N ILE A 718 -36.78 1.24 27.95
CA ILE A 718 -35.92 0.92 26.82
C ILE A 718 -34.65 0.23 27.31
N GLY A 719 -34.28 -0.91 26.65
CA GLY A 719 -33.01 -1.60 26.78
C GLY A 719 -32.79 -2.37 28.11
N TYR A 720 -31.61 -2.93 28.24
CA TYR A 720 -31.20 -3.76 29.38
C TYR A 720 -31.31 -3.04 30.71
N GLY A 721 -31.86 -3.73 31.72
CA GLY A 721 -32.09 -3.20 33.04
C GLY A 721 -33.19 -2.13 33.09
N ARG A 722 -33.93 -1.96 32.00
CA ARG A 722 -35.05 -1.01 31.88
C ARG A 722 -34.65 0.43 32.24
N ARG A 723 -33.39 0.83 31.85
CA ARG A 723 -32.79 2.12 32.28
C ARG A 723 -33.11 3.28 31.36
N GLY A 724 -33.59 3.03 30.12
CA GLY A 724 -34.00 4.08 29.17
C GLY A 724 -35.47 4.47 29.37
N HIS A 725 -35.77 5.76 29.32
CA HIS A 725 -37.12 6.31 29.41
C HIS A 725 -37.26 7.54 28.52
N LEU A 726 -38.40 7.64 27.83
CA LEU A 726 -38.89 8.85 27.16
C LEU A 726 -40.16 9.27 27.89
N THR A 727 -40.07 10.17 28.87
CA THR A 727 -41.19 10.49 29.79
C THR A 727 -42.47 10.99 29.11
N GLN A 728 -42.37 11.54 27.90
CA GLN A 728 -43.51 12.00 27.08
C GLN A 728 -43.82 11.02 25.94
N GLY A 729 -43.14 9.86 25.91
CA GLY A 729 -43.13 9.03 24.74
C GLY A 729 -42.35 9.66 23.58
N GLY A 730 -42.13 8.93 22.51
CA GLY A 730 -41.41 9.44 21.34
C GLY A 730 -40.85 8.34 20.43
N GLU A 731 -40.22 8.77 19.38
CA GLU A 731 -39.57 7.88 18.45
C GLU A 731 -38.16 7.57 18.88
N ILE A 732 -37.79 6.29 18.83
CA ILE A 732 -36.42 5.84 19.01
C ILE A 732 -35.88 5.25 17.72
N GLY A 733 -34.56 5.35 17.52
CA GLY A 733 -33.83 4.68 16.48
C GLY A 733 -32.91 3.61 17.05
N ILE A 734 -32.75 2.51 16.33
CA ILE A 734 -31.78 1.46 16.64
C ILE A 734 -30.63 1.55 15.64
N ILE A 735 -29.39 1.59 16.12
CA ILE A 735 -28.18 1.66 15.32
C ILE A 735 -27.28 0.44 15.59
N PRO A 736 -26.60 -0.11 14.52
CA PRO A 736 -25.83 -1.35 14.60
C PRO A 736 -24.38 -1.08 15.08
N ILE A 737 -24.26 -0.56 16.29
CA ILE A 737 -22.99 -0.44 17.00
C ILE A 737 -23.18 -0.66 18.49
N GLY A 738 -22.27 -1.40 19.11
CA GLY A 738 -22.28 -1.68 20.52
C GLY A 738 -20.86 -1.80 21.11
N TYR A 739 -20.77 -2.24 22.38
CA TYR A 739 -19.47 -2.32 23.02
C TYR A 739 -18.54 -3.41 22.44
N ALA A 740 -19.06 -4.40 21.68
CA ALA A 740 -18.22 -5.35 20.95
C ALA A 740 -17.56 -4.74 19.68
N ASP A 741 -18.06 -3.59 19.21
CA ASP A 741 -17.44 -2.77 18.17
C ASP A 741 -16.41 -1.77 18.73
N GLY A 742 -16.28 -1.70 20.06
CA GLY A 742 -15.49 -0.70 20.76
C GLY A 742 -16.26 0.58 21.11
N TYR A 743 -17.60 0.61 20.87
CA TYR A 743 -18.40 1.77 21.30
C TYR A 743 -18.60 1.77 22.81
N ASN A 744 -17.99 2.74 23.48
CA ASN A 744 -17.82 2.71 24.94
C ASN A 744 -19.17 2.67 25.67
N ARG A 745 -19.35 1.70 26.60
CA ARG A 745 -20.60 1.50 27.33
C ARG A 745 -20.96 2.68 28.25
N ARG A 746 -19.99 3.56 28.61
CA ARG A 746 -20.25 4.79 29.36
C ARG A 746 -21.07 5.82 28.59
N MET A 747 -21.21 5.67 27.25
CA MET A 747 -22.12 6.48 26.43
C MET A 747 -23.60 6.30 26.81
N SER A 748 -23.94 5.29 27.60
CA SER A 748 -25.30 4.93 28.01
C SER A 748 -26.06 6.05 28.73
N CYS A 749 -27.41 5.99 28.68
CA CYS A 749 -28.33 6.80 29.48
C CYS A 749 -28.15 8.32 29.30
N GLY A 750 -28.00 8.77 28.06
CA GLY A 750 -27.93 10.18 27.68
C GLY A 750 -26.59 10.86 27.90
N ARG A 751 -25.55 10.14 28.35
CA ARG A 751 -24.21 10.71 28.46
C ARG A 751 -23.58 10.94 27.10
N GLY A 752 -23.74 9.97 26.18
CA GLY A 752 -23.31 10.10 24.80
C GLY A 752 -24.49 10.46 23.86
N TRP A 753 -24.14 10.94 22.68
CA TRP A 753 -25.08 11.25 21.61
C TRP A 753 -24.43 10.93 20.26
N VAL A 754 -25.30 10.82 19.25
CA VAL A 754 -24.95 10.69 17.83
C VAL A 754 -25.58 11.85 17.06
N VAL A 755 -25.26 11.99 15.78
CA VAL A 755 -25.85 13.02 14.91
C VAL A 755 -26.61 12.36 13.76
N VAL A 756 -27.89 12.77 13.62
CA VAL A 756 -28.77 12.40 12.50
C VAL A 756 -29.25 13.68 11.85
N HIS A 757 -29.12 13.84 10.54
CA HIS A 757 -29.49 15.08 9.80
C HIS A 757 -28.97 16.38 10.45
N GLY A 758 -27.72 16.33 10.98
CA GLY A 758 -27.11 17.49 11.65
C GLY A 758 -27.65 17.81 13.06
N LYS A 759 -28.51 16.95 13.63
CA LYS A 759 -29.11 17.14 14.96
C LYS A 759 -28.57 16.08 15.94
N ARG A 760 -28.36 16.50 17.20
CA ARG A 760 -27.90 15.60 18.28
C ARG A 760 -29.04 14.71 18.76
N CYS A 761 -28.81 13.40 18.75
CA CYS A 761 -29.73 12.35 19.21
C CYS A 761 -29.05 11.60 20.36
N PRO A 762 -29.48 11.79 21.62
CA PRO A 762 -28.89 11.13 22.79
C PRO A 762 -29.05 9.61 22.76
N ILE A 763 -28.09 8.88 23.32
CA ILE A 763 -28.20 7.44 23.57
C ILE A 763 -29.22 7.19 24.68
N VAL A 764 -30.25 6.37 24.42
CA VAL A 764 -31.29 6.03 25.38
C VAL A 764 -31.06 4.63 25.93
N GLY A 765 -31.11 4.47 27.23
CA GLY A 765 -30.84 3.19 27.89
C GLY A 765 -29.36 2.81 27.83
N ASN A 766 -29.10 1.53 28.03
CA ASN A 766 -27.71 1.01 27.99
C ASN A 766 -27.28 0.68 26.57
N VAL A 767 -26.03 1.00 26.22
CA VAL A 767 -25.35 0.44 25.04
C VAL A 767 -25.30 -1.08 25.18
N CYS A 768 -25.81 -1.80 24.17
CA CYS A 768 -25.81 -3.26 24.10
C CYS A 768 -24.50 -3.79 23.47
N MET A 769 -24.41 -5.11 23.25
CA MET A 769 -23.23 -5.72 22.66
C MET A 769 -22.99 -5.25 21.21
N ASP A 770 -24.05 -5.28 20.39
CA ASP A 770 -23.96 -5.06 18.94
C ASP A 770 -24.86 -3.91 18.44
N THR A 771 -25.67 -3.32 19.34
CA THR A 771 -26.62 -2.25 18.99
C THR A 771 -26.74 -1.24 20.13
N CYS A 772 -27.23 -0.04 19.83
CA CYS A 772 -27.74 0.89 20.83
C CYS A 772 -28.96 1.67 20.31
N MET A 773 -29.69 2.26 21.23
CA MET A 773 -30.92 3.00 20.96
C MET A 773 -30.64 4.50 21.11
N ILE A 774 -31.22 5.30 20.23
CA ILE A 774 -31.09 6.75 20.19
C ILE A 774 -32.46 7.42 20.26
N ASP A 775 -32.54 8.59 20.92
CA ASP A 775 -33.75 9.40 20.97
C ASP A 775 -33.88 10.23 19.69
N LEU A 776 -34.90 10.00 18.88
CA LEU A 776 -35.20 10.73 17.65
C LEU A 776 -36.20 11.88 17.83
N SER A 777 -36.53 12.28 19.05
CA SER A 777 -37.52 13.34 19.33
C SER A 777 -37.16 14.67 18.67
N GLN A 778 -35.86 14.95 18.48
CA GLN A 778 -35.36 16.13 17.78
C GLN A 778 -35.25 15.94 16.26
N CYS A 779 -35.42 14.73 15.76
CA CYS A 779 -35.25 14.34 14.35
C CYS A 779 -36.37 13.41 13.89
N PRO A 780 -37.67 13.80 13.96
CA PRO A 780 -38.78 12.95 13.63
C PRO A 780 -38.82 12.57 12.13
N GLU A 781 -38.16 13.36 11.27
CA GLU A 781 -38.02 13.09 9.84
C GLU A 781 -37.03 11.95 9.51
N ALA A 782 -36.25 11.48 10.47
CA ALA A 782 -35.31 10.38 10.26
C ALA A 782 -36.02 9.08 9.80
N GLN A 783 -35.42 8.35 8.88
CA GLN A 783 -35.92 7.11 8.31
C GLN A 783 -34.88 5.98 8.43
N GLU A 784 -35.35 4.74 8.37
CA GLU A 784 -34.47 3.56 8.29
C GLU A 784 -33.56 3.66 7.07
N GLY A 785 -32.25 3.42 7.27
CA GLY A 785 -31.20 3.59 6.25
C GLY A 785 -30.51 4.96 6.26
N ASP A 786 -31.00 5.96 7.02
CA ASP A 786 -30.34 7.25 7.13
C ASP A 786 -28.97 7.15 7.82
N GLU A 787 -28.05 8.03 7.41
CA GLU A 787 -26.70 8.09 7.99
C GLU A 787 -26.77 8.60 9.44
N VAL A 788 -26.05 7.91 10.30
CA VAL A 788 -25.87 8.29 11.71
C VAL A 788 -24.38 8.49 11.98
N ILE A 789 -23.98 9.68 12.40
CA ILE A 789 -22.59 10.00 12.70
C ILE A 789 -22.37 9.85 14.21
N LEU A 790 -21.42 8.98 14.57
CA LEU A 790 -21.10 8.72 15.96
C LEU A 790 -20.03 9.68 16.50
N PHE A 791 -19.02 10.01 15.69
CA PHE A 791 -18.08 11.11 15.93
C PHE A 791 -17.39 11.55 14.64
N GLY A 792 -16.68 12.69 14.68
CA GLY A 792 -15.97 13.27 13.53
C GLY A 792 -16.81 14.31 12.79
N ASP A 793 -17.87 14.83 13.41
CA ASP A 793 -18.67 15.96 12.94
C ASP A 793 -18.61 17.10 13.95
N LYS A 794 -18.92 18.33 13.52
CA LYS A 794 -18.94 19.53 14.39
C LYS A 794 -19.91 19.40 15.57
N GLU A 795 -21.03 18.66 15.40
CA GLU A 795 -22.03 18.41 16.45
C GLU A 795 -21.73 17.13 17.27
N ALA A 796 -20.81 16.28 16.79
CA ALA A 796 -20.31 15.10 17.49
C ALA A 796 -18.79 15.10 17.49
N ARG A 797 -18.18 16.12 18.09
CA ARG A 797 -16.73 16.16 18.26
C ARG A 797 -16.29 15.09 19.25
N ILE A 798 -15.25 14.37 18.88
CA ILE A 798 -14.76 13.26 19.71
C ILE A 798 -14.28 13.73 21.09
N GLU A 799 -13.74 14.96 21.19
CA GLU A 799 -13.29 15.56 22.45
C GLU A 799 -14.46 15.85 23.39
N ASP A 800 -15.62 16.27 22.85
CA ASP A 800 -16.81 16.53 23.66
C ASP A 800 -17.45 15.24 24.17
N LEU A 801 -17.48 14.21 23.32
CA LEU A 801 -17.95 12.85 23.71
C LEU A 801 -17.04 12.22 24.76
N ALA A 802 -15.72 12.32 24.59
CA ALA A 802 -14.76 11.82 25.58
C ALA A 802 -14.95 12.49 26.94
N ARG A 803 -15.08 13.83 26.95
CA ARG A 803 -15.35 14.60 28.19
C ARG A 803 -16.68 14.19 28.86
N ALA A 804 -17.72 13.95 28.07
CA ALA A 804 -19.04 13.56 28.59
C ALA A 804 -19.04 12.23 29.33
N ILE A 805 -18.07 11.36 29.05
CA ILE A 805 -17.97 10.03 29.68
C ILE A 805 -16.70 9.85 30.56
N ASP A 806 -16.04 10.95 30.91
CA ASP A 806 -14.81 11.00 31.73
C ASP A 806 -13.68 10.16 31.16
N THR A 807 -13.33 10.39 29.89
CA THR A 807 -12.20 9.74 29.22
C THR A 807 -11.50 10.69 28.24
N ILE A 808 -10.57 10.17 27.47
CA ILE A 808 -9.78 10.89 26.47
C ILE A 808 -10.10 10.41 25.05
N PRO A 809 -9.96 11.26 24.03
CA PRO A 809 -10.22 10.90 22.62
C PRO A 809 -9.44 9.68 22.12
N TYR A 810 -8.23 9.46 22.66
CA TYR A 810 -7.39 8.29 22.34
C TYR A 810 -8.12 6.96 22.58
N GLU A 811 -8.80 6.81 23.72
CA GLU A 811 -9.53 5.59 24.07
C GLU A 811 -10.66 5.34 23.07
N LEU A 812 -11.42 6.39 22.71
CA LEU A 812 -12.57 6.23 21.80
C LEU A 812 -12.20 5.75 20.39
N ILE A 813 -11.00 6.06 19.93
CA ILE A 813 -10.53 5.59 18.61
C ILE A 813 -9.83 4.24 18.74
N ALA A 814 -8.92 4.11 19.71
CA ALA A 814 -8.08 2.91 19.86
C ALA A 814 -8.87 1.66 20.25
N ASP A 815 -10.02 1.81 20.93
CA ASP A 815 -10.89 0.71 21.33
C ASP A 815 -11.74 0.15 20.18
N LEU A 816 -11.78 0.82 19.00
CA LEU A 816 -12.57 0.35 17.87
C LEU A 816 -12.09 -1.03 17.41
N ALA A 817 -12.99 -2.02 17.52
CA ALA A 817 -12.70 -3.40 17.19
C ALA A 817 -12.34 -3.58 15.69
N PRO A 818 -11.53 -4.59 15.32
CA PRO A 818 -11.15 -4.87 13.92
C PRO A 818 -12.36 -5.11 12.99
N ARG A 819 -13.51 -5.55 13.51
CA ARG A 819 -14.73 -5.79 12.75
C ARG A 819 -15.39 -4.49 12.24
N VAL A 820 -15.11 -3.32 12.83
CA VAL A 820 -15.50 -2.03 12.27
C VAL A 820 -14.66 -1.77 11.02
N ARG A 821 -15.28 -1.66 9.86
CA ARG A 821 -14.57 -1.47 8.59
C ARG A 821 -13.89 -0.10 8.55
N ARG A 822 -12.59 -0.06 8.17
CA ARG A 822 -11.85 1.16 7.87
C ARG A 822 -11.94 1.45 6.38
N VAL A 823 -12.24 2.70 6.04
CA VAL A 823 -12.32 3.17 4.65
C VAL A 823 -11.43 4.41 4.53
N TYR A 824 -10.44 4.34 3.64
CA TYR A 824 -9.44 5.38 3.49
C TYR A 824 -9.74 6.22 2.26
N TYR A 825 -9.66 7.54 2.43
CA TYR A 825 -9.80 8.52 1.35
C TYR A 825 -8.47 9.21 1.09
N GLN A 826 -8.17 9.40 -0.20
CA GLN A 826 -7.06 10.19 -0.68
C GLN A 826 -7.49 10.84 -1.99
N ASN A 827 -7.54 12.16 -2.05
CA ASN A 827 -7.93 12.93 -3.24
C ASN A 827 -6.79 13.11 -4.25
#